data_d43f88e04dda8aaef87725a3b3da7bdf
#
_entry.id   d43f88e04dda8aaef87725a3b3da7bdf
#
_cell.length_a   1.000
_cell.length_b   1.000
_cell.length_c   1.000
_cell.angle_alpha   90.00
_cell.angle_beta   90.00
_cell.angle_gamma   90.00
#
_symmetry.space_group_name_H-M   'P 1'
#
loop_
_entity.id
_entity.type
_entity.pdbx_description
1 polymer ?
#
loop_
_entity_poly.entity_id
_entity_poly.type
_entity_poly.pdbx_seq_one_letter_code
_entity_poly.pdbx_strand_id
1 'polypeptide(L)'
;MKRPVIWSLVLMGAVSAFAVSDHSITEFPRLSGETDDAPRFQRAVDACFGGGVLSVPSGDYTLAQTVFVTNLCSIEMSAGAYVKAVSEMDWMFKINQMWQFSPKAAPKGVNAERYNLRYIGGTLDADGKASCLAIDNYRHFTLENATFLNGRRYGVGIETEGRGYEMIARNLYFKTLIHGLAGNVGLYTYGGDSHYTDIVVVDYTTGVHFAGRGANRLTRIHVWGGPVKPLKAGALPEMLQSSVCFRIDSSGEILRDCYADTGAIGFWVNGWEERMYGCSYFNNKGFGLKEITILRQDKGTLWCDSCYFRSNTPETKLYSGAPGAKIDWGSQGIFPGFRAPNGPVPKTGSPVEQPIDIDVGRQLFLDDVLFAKNTMKRTWHKPVDDPRNPVLKPETPLEKGGAEGRNPTAVPHFGGVWYDGTDHLYKCFYCAGWSDGLAYATSKDGFVWERPKLQPNGDNLLFDAPAGVADITTSVVLDPDALDGLRFKAYAYVPHGPRANHATVRTSPDGIRWSAPVRMGKCGDASTIFYNPFTRYWGFSLRGWNNDYGRLREYAEADSFLDGAKSLSQRSPWLRDVVGGRKKTGEQLYNFNCVAYEGVLIGLAMVMKGPENDHWAKLGEPKDTYLKFGFSRNRWDWTFPAPEGGGPFIAGTRRYGDWNMGYVRPNSGVCIVAGDELRFYYGAFAGDRSKTGEQSTTKNGMYANGAMGIATLRRDGFCSVQDGEIRTKPLVFTKGDRLWLNVDARKGALTVRVERQSGKCFGEKRISGTDSTRLEVGALEANTPFTLVFASTGGAKLYSFWTGGADGRSGGYLAGGSPESMSLRDVER
;
A
#
# COMPACT_ATOMS: atom_id res chain seq x y z
N MET A 1 -3.19 -12.41 34.44
CA MET A 1 -3.00 -11.46 35.56
C MET A 1 -3.43 -10.09 35.06
N LYS A 2 -4.56 -9.61 35.58
CA LYS A 2 -5.11 -8.29 35.23
C LYS A 2 -4.25 -7.21 35.88
N ARG A 3 -3.68 -6.31 35.12
CA ARG A 3 -3.10 -5.07 35.65
C ARG A 3 -4.23 -4.07 35.86
N PRO A 4 -4.32 -3.43 37.02
CA PRO A 4 -5.36 -2.44 37.32
C PRO A 4 -5.04 -1.13 36.61
N VAL A 5 -6.02 -0.57 35.91
CA VAL A 5 -6.05 0.83 35.49
C VAL A 5 -6.31 1.64 36.74
N ILE A 6 -5.30 2.35 37.22
CA ILE A 6 -5.46 3.28 38.34
C ILE A 6 -6.16 4.53 37.80
N TRP A 7 -7.45 4.63 38.05
CA TRP A 7 -8.18 5.89 37.99
C TRP A 7 -7.88 6.64 39.29
N SER A 8 -7.10 7.70 39.18
CA SER A 8 -6.96 8.64 40.29
C SER A 8 -8.30 9.34 40.50
N LEU A 9 -9.01 8.95 41.54
CA LEU A 9 -10.17 9.67 42.08
C LEU A 9 -9.65 11.00 42.64
N VAL A 10 -9.84 12.10 41.88
CA VAL A 10 -9.73 13.45 42.48
C VAL A 10 -11.07 13.76 43.15
N LEU A 11 -11.02 13.96 44.45
CA LEU A 11 -12.15 14.40 45.26
C LEU A 11 -12.75 15.68 44.72
N MET A 12 -14.04 15.70 44.47
CA MET A 12 -14.81 16.90 44.14
C MET A 12 -14.90 17.81 45.39
N GLY A 13 -14.05 18.83 45.38
CA GLY A 13 -14.22 20.01 46.20
C GLY A 13 -14.72 21.17 45.31
N ALA A 14 -15.77 21.82 45.71
CA ALA A 14 -16.39 23.08 45.26
C ALA A 14 -16.01 23.62 43.84
N VAL A 15 -17.04 23.88 43.06
CA VAL A 15 -16.96 24.56 41.75
C VAL A 15 -16.50 26.00 41.96
N SER A 16 -15.21 26.25 42.02
CA SER A 16 -14.62 27.56 41.71
C SER A 16 -14.44 27.60 40.19
N ALA A 17 -14.75 28.71 39.55
CA ALA A 17 -14.47 28.98 38.13
C ALA A 17 -13.03 28.57 37.86
N PHE A 18 -12.81 27.65 36.91
CA PHE A 18 -11.48 27.19 36.52
C PHE A 18 -10.67 28.40 36.06
N ALA A 19 -9.77 28.90 36.94
CA ALA A 19 -8.82 29.93 36.56
C ALA A 19 -7.79 29.31 35.60
N VAL A 20 -7.46 30.05 34.51
CA VAL A 20 -6.31 29.74 33.67
C VAL A 20 -5.08 29.69 34.56
N SER A 21 -4.35 28.60 34.56
CA SER A 21 -3.13 28.41 35.38
C SER A 21 -1.92 28.29 34.48
N ASP A 22 -1.13 29.37 34.41
CA ASP A 22 0.20 29.36 33.80
C ASP A 22 1.21 28.85 34.83
N HIS A 23 2.13 28.00 34.38
CA HIS A 23 3.15 27.43 35.21
C HIS A 23 4.53 27.47 34.52
N SER A 24 5.59 27.48 35.32
CA SER A 24 6.96 27.21 34.83
C SER A 24 7.38 25.79 35.22
N ILE A 25 8.13 25.12 34.35
CA ILE A 25 8.71 23.79 34.67
C ILE A 25 9.58 23.85 35.93
N THR A 26 10.10 25.03 36.29
CA THR A 26 10.92 25.24 37.49
C THR A 26 10.14 25.06 38.80
N GLU A 27 8.82 25.21 38.76
CA GLU A 27 7.93 24.95 39.90
C GLU A 27 7.80 23.46 40.23
N PHE A 28 8.20 22.60 39.31
CA PHE A 28 8.11 21.15 39.40
C PHE A 28 9.50 20.52 39.41
N PRO A 29 10.25 20.54 40.53
CA PRO A 29 11.56 19.91 40.60
C PRO A 29 11.45 18.40 40.43
N ARG A 30 12.56 17.75 40.02
CA ARG A 30 12.64 16.28 40.05
C ARG A 30 12.45 15.79 41.49
N LEU A 31 11.62 14.78 41.68
CA LEU A 31 11.41 14.12 42.97
C LEU A 31 12.48 13.04 43.18
N SER A 32 12.64 12.61 44.43
CA SER A 32 13.58 11.53 44.77
C SER A 32 13.23 10.24 43.99
N GLY A 33 14.20 9.73 43.24
CA GLY A 33 14.02 8.54 42.40
C GLY A 33 13.71 8.82 40.94
N GLU A 34 13.44 10.05 40.53
CA GLU A 34 13.28 10.42 39.13
C GLU A 34 14.65 10.57 38.44
N THR A 35 14.88 9.77 37.41
CA THR A 35 16.16 9.73 36.67
C THR A 35 16.20 10.69 35.48
N ASP A 36 15.01 11.16 35.04
CA ASP A 36 14.83 12.06 33.91
C ASP A 36 13.70 13.08 34.18
N ASP A 37 13.42 13.95 33.21
CA ASP A 37 12.48 15.04 33.37
C ASP A 37 11.04 14.70 32.93
N ALA A 38 10.78 13.54 32.36
CA ALA A 38 9.45 13.23 31.87
C ALA A 38 8.38 13.27 32.97
N PRO A 39 8.62 12.73 34.20
CA PRO A 39 7.62 12.83 35.28
C PRO A 39 7.34 14.25 35.72
N ARG A 40 8.37 15.12 35.79
CA ARG A 40 8.16 16.54 36.14
C ARG A 40 7.46 17.32 35.03
N PHE A 41 7.75 17.05 33.75
CA PHE A 41 7.00 17.60 32.63
C PHE A 41 5.53 17.21 32.70
N GLN A 42 5.25 15.94 33.01
CA GLN A 42 3.87 15.47 33.10
C GLN A 42 3.12 16.20 34.22
N ARG A 43 3.71 16.32 35.42
CA ARG A 43 3.10 17.09 36.52
C ARG A 43 2.87 18.56 36.18
N ALA A 44 3.82 19.17 35.47
CA ALA A 44 3.71 20.57 35.06
C ALA A 44 2.61 20.75 34.00
N VAL A 45 2.54 19.86 33.03
CA VAL A 45 1.45 19.84 32.03
C VAL A 45 0.11 19.63 32.68
N ASP A 46 -0.01 18.67 33.62
CA ASP A 46 -1.27 18.36 34.31
C ASP A 46 -1.75 19.54 35.17
N ALA A 47 -0.85 20.37 35.67
CA ALA A 47 -1.18 21.58 36.42
C ALA A 47 -1.66 22.73 35.51
N CYS A 48 -1.23 22.80 34.25
CA CYS A 48 -1.63 23.81 33.27
C CYS A 48 -3.03 23.51 32.72
N PHE A 49 -4.07 23.72 33.47
CA PHE A 49 -5.43 23.41 33.07
C PHE A 49 -6.15 24.62 32.46
N GLY A 50 -7.08 24.42 31.54
CA GLY A 50 -8.02 25.42 31.10
C GLY A 50 -7.45 26.50 30.18
N GLY A 51 -6.44 26.19 29.37
CA GLY A 51 -5.80 27.10 28.42
C GLY A 51 -4.54 27.75 28.97
N GLY A 52 -4.02 27.28 30.09
CA GLY A 52 -2.76 27.75 30.70
C GLY A 52 -1.55 27.41 29.83
N VAL A 53 -0.44 28.09 30.14
CA VAL A 53 0.84 27.96 29.41
C VAL A 53 1.88 27.33 30.33
N LEU A 54 2.51 26.25 29.88
CA LEU A 54 3.72 25.74 30.48
C LEU A 54 4.93 26.43 29.86
N SER A 55 5.63 27.25 30.63
CA SER A 55 6.89 27.87 30.22
C SER A 55 8.08 27.00 30.58
N VAL A 56 8.99 26.83 29.62
CA VAL A 56 10.22 26.02 29.79
C VAL A 56 11.42 26.94 29.52
N PRO A 57 12.16 27.39 30.55
CA PRO A 57 13.34 28.24 30.38
C PRO A 57 14.49 27.48 29.71
N SER A 58 15.52 28.23 29.30
CA SER A 58 16.77 27.66 28.77
C SER A 58 17.39 26.66 29.75
N GLY A 59 17.84 25.52 29.23
CA GLY A 59 18.42 24.43 30.01
C GLY A 59 18.35 23.11 29.26
N ASP A 60 19.06 22.09 29.78
CA ASP A 60 19.08 20.74 29.26
C ASP A 60 18.11 19.86 30.05
N TYR A 61 17.22 19.22 29.34
CA TYR A 61 16.19 18.33 29.86
C TYR A 61 16.28 16.94 29.21
N THR A 62 15.92 15.91 29.94
CA THR A 62 15.92 14.53 29.42
C THR A 62 14.56 13.87 29.57
N LEU A 63 14.18 13.06 28.58
CA LEU A 63 12.93 12.29 28.62
C LEU A 63 13.22 10.80 28.41
N ALA A 64 12.79 9.96 29.36
CA ALA A 64 12.82 8.51 29.25
C ALA A 64 11.46 7.91 28.87
N GLN A 65 10.39 8.71 28.85
CA GLN A 65 9.04 8.33 28.44
C GLN A 65 8.28 9.51 27.84
N THR A 66 7.20 9.21 27.11
CA THR A 66 6.35 10.22 26.46
C THR A 66 5.65 11.13 27.47
N VAL A 67 5.67 12.42 27.21
CA VAL A 67 4.85 13.43 27.92
C VAL A 67 3.54 13.64 27.15
N PHE A 68 2.41 13.40 27.83
CA PHE A 68 1.06 13.53 27.25
C PHE A 68 0.44 14.88 27.60
N VAL A 69 -0.01 15.62 26.58
CA VAL A 69 -0.64 16.94 26.74
C VAL A 69 -2.10 16.83 26.26
N THR A 70 -3.02 16.61 27.22
CA THR A 70 -4.43 16.30 26.90
C THR A 70 -5.45 17.28 27.51
N ASN A 71 -4.97 18.30 28.22
CA ASN A 71 -5.77 19.12 29.14
C ASN A 71 -5.85 20.61 28.73
N LEU A 72 -5.80 20.93 27.42
CA LEU A 72 -5.81 22.30 26.91
C LEU A 72 -4.60 23.13 27.38
N CYS A 73 -3.46 22.50 27.55
CA CYS A 73 -2.22 23.19 27.90
C CYS A 73 -1.46 23.58 26.61
N SER A 74 -0.97 24.81 26.59
CA SER A 74 0.03 25.29 25.62
C SER A 74 1.43 25.12 26.18
N ILE A 75 2.44 24.96 25.32
CA ILE A 75 3.84 24.85 25.71
C ILE A 75 4.63 25.97 25.05
N GLU A 76 5.37 26.73 25.84
CA GLU A 76 6.32 27.73 25.36
C GLU A 76 7.72 27.47 25.93
N MET A 77 8.67 27.17 25.05
CA MET A 77 10.05 26.90 25.39
C MET A 77 10.94 28.07 24.95
N SER A 78 11.84 28.48 25.83
CA SER A 78 12.90 29.43 25.45
C SER A 78 13.78 28.85 24.35
N ALA A 79 14.40 29.70 23.52
CA ALA A 79 15.27 29.28 22.43
C ALA A 79 16.46 28.39 22.89
N GLY A 80 16.90 28.52 24.13
CA GLY A 80 17.96 27.70 24.73
C GLY A 80 17.41 26.50 25.52
N ALA A 81 16.13 26.18 25.48
CA ALA A 81 15.62 24.95 26.04
C ALA A 81 15.93 23.77 25.10
N TYR A 82 16.66 22.76 25.59
CA TYR A 82 17.04 21.59 24.85
C TYR A 82 16.53 20.33 25.55
N VAL A 83 15.66 19.59 24.89
CA VAL A 83 15.02 18.39 25.46
C VAL A 83 15.47 17.18 24.66
N LYS A 84 16.09 16.21 25.30
CA LYS A 84 16.66 15.03 24.67
C LYS A 84 15.96 13.73 25.10
N ALA A 85 15.64 12.86 24.17
CA ALA A 85 15.21 11.50 24.45
C ALA A 85 16.39 10.63 24.92
N VAL A 86 16.27 9.98 26.07
CA VAL A 86 17.31 9.12 26.65
C VAL A 86 16.95 7.63 26.58
N SER A 87 15.70 7.30 26.30
CA SER A 87 15.19 5.93 26.14
C SER A 87 14.31 5.82 24.88
N GLU A 88 14.07 4.62 24.41
CA GLU A 88 13.15 4.35 23.31
C GLU A 88 11.71 4.63 23.72
N MET A 89 11.01 5.40 22.90
CA MET A 89 9.59 5.73 23.06
C MET A 89 8.98 6.07 21.69
N ASP A 90 7.66 6.08 21.58
CA ASP A 90 7.00 6.45 20.32
C ASP A 90 7.16 7.94 20.02
N TRP A 91 6.91 8.81 21.01
CA TRP A 91 6.95 10.27 20.91
C TRP A 91 7.59 10.89 22.15
N MET A 92 8.34 11.98 21.96
CA MET A 92 8.80 12.77 23.12
C MET A 92 7.63 13.52 23.75
N PHE A 93 6.84 14.23 22.92
CA PHE A 93 5.60 14.87 23.34
C PHE A 93 4.45 14.41 22.45
N LYS A 94 3.31 14.10 23.08
CA LYS A 94 2.06 13.75 22.38
C LYS A 94 0.94 14.68 22.83
N ILE A 95 0.65 15.67 21.98
CA ILE A 95 -0.42 16.64 22.18
C ILE A 95 -1.69 16.06 21.57
N ASN A 96 -2.71 15.87 22.39
CA ASN A 96 -4.01 15.36 21.96
C ASN A 96 -5.14 16.14 22.63
N GLN A 97 -5.72 17.10 21.91
CA GLN A 97 -6.67 18.06 22.45
C GLN A 97 -8.12 17.64 22.15
N MET A 98 -8.49 16.44 22.58
CA MET A 98 -9.81 15.85 22.31
C MET A 98 -10.97 16.76 22.79
N TRP A 99 -10.79 17.51 23.84
CA TRP A 99 -11.83 18.45 24.32
C TRP A 99 -12.04 19.60 23.34
N GLN A 100 -11.01 20.10 22.69
CA GLN A 100 -11.13 21.11 21.66
C GLN A 100 -11.80 20.58 20.41
N PHE A 101 -11.45 19.35 20.02
CA PHE A 101 -12.04 18.68 18.86
C PHE A 101 -13.49 18.25 19.11
N SER A 102 -13.81 17.77 20.32
CA SER A 102 -15.13 17.33 20.74
C SER A 102 -15.54 18.04 22.03
N PRO A 103 -16.05 19.27 21.97
CA PRO A 103 -16.33 20.10 23.16
C PRO A 103 -17.29 19.45 24.16
N LYS A 104 -18.15 18.55 23.69
CA LYS A 104 -19.07 17.78 24.57
C LYS A 104 -18.33 16.80 25.51
N ALA A 105 -17.08 16.47 25.20
CA ALA A 105 -16.25 15.60 26.04
C ALA A 105 -15.49 16.41 27.11
N ALA A 106 -15.49 17.73 27.02
CA ALA A 106 -14.84 18.59 28.02
C ALA A 106 -15.59 18.57 29.38
N PRO A 107 -14.88 18.75 30.48
CA PRO A 107 -15.50 18.90 31.78
C PRO A 107 -16.54 20.03 31.80
N LYS A 108 -17.58 19.87 32.64
CA LYS A 108 -18.66 20.84 32.74
C LYS A 108 -18.10 22.23 33.11
N GLY A 109 -18.43 23.26 32.31
CA GLY A 109 -17.95 24.61 32.51
C GLY A 109 -16.71 25.01 31.70
N VAL A 110 -16.04 24.05 31.04
CA VAL A 110 -14.91 24.31 30.15
C VAL A 110 -15.42 24.51 28.73
N ASN A 111 -15.21 25.74 28.20
CA ASN A 111 -15.47 26.05 26.81
C ASN A 111 -14.16 25.88 25.98
N ALA A 112 -13.87 24.66 25.60
CA ALA A 112 -12.61 24.28 24.95
C ALA A 112 -12.40 25.00 23.58
N GLU A 113 -13.46 25.46 22.91
CA GLU A 113 -13.38 26.15 21.62
C GLU A 113 -12.77 27.56 21.71
N ARG A 114 -12.68 28.11 22.92
CA ARG A 114 -12.14 29.49 23.13
C ARG A 114 -10.61 29.54 23.12
N TYR A 115 -9.91 28.41 23.22
CA TYR A 115 -8.47 28.39 23.44
C TYR A 115 -7.71 28.22 22.12
N ASN A 116 -6.82 29.19 21.82
CA ASN A 116 -5.81 29.08 20.78
C ASN A 116 -4.58 28.42 21.37
N LEU A 117 -4.51 27.09 21.22
CA LEU A 117 -3.42 26.30 21.76
C LEU A 117 -2.18 26.43 20.88
N ARG A 118 -1.00 26.34 21.53
CA ARG A 118 0.26 26.52 20.85
C ARG A 118 1.41 25.69 21.41
N TYR A 119 2.35 25.38 20.55
CA TYR A 119 3.68 24.92 20.90
C TYR A 119 4.69 25.87 20.27
N ILE A 120 5.52 26.51 21.07
CA ILE A 120 6.45 27.54 20.62
C ILE A 120 7.85 27.27 21.18
N GLY A 121 8.86 27.37 20.31
CA GLY A 121 10.26 27.40 20.71
C GLY A 121 10.89 26.06 21.07
N GLY A 122 12.10 26.14 21.58
CA GLY A 122 12.89 25.02 22.05
C GLY A 122 13.44 24.09 20.96
N THR A 123 14.26 23.17 21.41
CA THR A 123 14.80 22.08 20.59
C THR A 123 14.42 20.73 21.18
N LEU A 124 13.76 19.90 20.39
CA LEU A 124 13.54 18.49 20.73
C LEU A 124 14.54 17.63 19.94
N ASP A 125 15.38 16.90 20.65
CA ASP A 125 16.32 15.93 20.07
C ASP A 125 15.88 14.51 20.41
N ALA A 126 15.32 13.84 19.46
CA ALA A 126 14.84 12.47 19.62
C ALA A 126 15.96 11.42 19.66
N ASP A 127 17.20 11.79 19.32
CA ASP A 127 18.39 10.92 19.33
C ASP A 127 18.20 9.58 18.57
N GLY A 128 17.31 9.55 17.57
CA GLY A 128 16.91 8.32 16.87
C GLY A 128 16.06 7.34 17.71
N LYS A 129 15.72 7.68 18.95
CA LYS A 129 15.00 6.83 19.89
C LYS A 129 13.50 7.06 19.89
N ALA A 130 13.06 8.23 19.41
CA ALA A 130 11.67 8.65 19.40
C ALA A 130 11.30 9.43 18.11
N SER A 131 10.02 9.69 17.89
CA SER A 131 9.56 10.84 17.11
C SER A 131 9.45 12.05 18.03
N CYS A 132 9.69 13.29 17.53
CA CYS A 132 9.78 14.42 18.45
C CYS A 132 8.41 14.87 18.97
N LEU A 133 7.46 15.21 18.09
CA LEU A 133 6.18 15.82 18.49
C LEU A 133 5.01 15.26 17.67
N ALA A 134 3.97 14.77 18.36
CA ALA A 134 2.67 14.48 17.77
C ALA A 134 1.65 15.56 18.16
N ILE A 135 0.78 15.95 17.19
CA ILE A 135 -0.33 16.90 17.41
C ILE A 135 -1.61 16.32 16.82
N ASP A 136 -2.53 15.93 17.67
CA ASP A 136 -3.79 15.28 17.31
C ASP A 136 -5.01 15.98 17.95
N ASN A 137 -6.17 15.88 17.30
CA ASN A 137 -7.48 16.29 17.82
C ASN A 137 -7.55 17.76 18.25
N TYR A 138 -7.11 18.68 17.40
CA TYR A 138 -7.07 20.12 17.68
C TYR A 138 -8.05 20.91 16.78
N ARG A 139 -8.30 22.16 17.19
CA ARG A 139 -8.83 23.27 16.36
C ARG A 139 -7.96 24.49 16.60
N HIS A 140 -7.55 25.20 15.55
CA HIS A 140 -6.71 26.40 15.65
C HIS A 140 -5.46 26.17 16.50
N PHE A 141 -4.51 25.43 16.00
CA PHE A 141 -3.25 25.18 16.70
C PHE A 141 -2.09 25.96 16.05
N THR A 142 -1.23 26.56 16.87
CA THR A 142 -0.01 27.24 16.40
C THR A 142 1.23 26.44 16.78
N LEU A 143 2.06 26.13 15.80
CA LEU A 143 3.37 25.49 15.96
C LEU A 143 4.44 26.42 15.37
N GLU A 144 5.31 26.98 16.19
CA GLU A 144 6.28 27.95 15.68
C GLU A 144 7.61 28.03 16.43
N ASN A 145 8.63 28.55 15.72
CA ASN A 145 9.95 28.89 16.28
C ASN A 145 10.68 27.70 16.92
N ALA A 146 10.43 26.48 16.48
CA ALA A 146 10.94 25.25 17.11
C ALA A 146 11.91 24.46 16.21
N THR A 147 12.80 23.73 16.85
CA THR A 147 13.78 22.84 16.20
C THR A 147 13.52 21.38 16.57
N PHE A 148 13.52 20.49 15.56
CA PHE A 148 13.27 19.06 15.72
C PHE A 148 14.44 18.26 15.14
N LEU A 149 15.17 17.56 16.01
CA LEU A 149 16.37 16.82 15.66
C LEU A 149 16.16 15.31 15.75
N ASN A 150 16.75 14.58 14.82
CA ASN A 150 16.95 13.13 14.88
C ASN A 150 15.67 12.31 15.11
N GLY A 151 14.52 12.75 14.58
CA GLY A 151 13.27 12.00 14.69
C GLY A 151 13.40 10.62 14.04
N ARG A 152 13.11 9.56 14.81
CA ARG A 152 13.22 8.15 14.33
C ARG A 152 12.25 7.89 13.18
N ARG A 153 10.99 8.26 13.34
CA ARG A 153 9.98 8.14 12.31
C ARG A 153 9.50 9.52 11.83
N TYR A 154 9.23 10.42 12.76
CA TYR A 154 8.79 11.78 12.46
C TYR A 154 9.59 12.81 13.26
N GLY A 155 9.92 13.94 12.60
CA GLY A 155 10.22 15.15 13.34
C GLY A 155 8.94 15.67 13.99
N VAL A 156 7.91 15.97 13.17
CA VAL A 156 6.56 16.29 13.64
C VAL A 156 5.54 15.45 12.87
N GLY A 157 4.59 14.87 13.58
CA GLY A 157 3.43 14.18 13.04
C GLY A 157 2.13 14.91 13.44
N ILE A 158 1.38 15.36 12.44
CA ILE A 158 0.11 16.05 12.63
C ILE A 158 -1.02 15.14 12.16
N GLU A 159 -1.99 14.92 13.04
CA GLU A 159 -3.12 14.02 12.80
C GLU A 159 -2.72 12.57 12.47
N THR A 160 -1.74 12.08 13.20
CA THR A 160 -1.27 10.70 13.04
C THR A 160 -2.27 9.67 13.57
N GLU A 161 -3.07 10.04 14.59
CA GLU A 161 -4.08 9.17 15.22
C GLU A 161 -5.42 9.87 15.42
N GLY A 162 -5.49 11.17 15.20
CA GLY A 162 -6.65 12.00 15.48
C GLY A 162 -7.10 12.81 14.26
N ARG A 163 -7.80 13.91 14.55
CA ARG A 163 -8.25 14.90 13.56
C ARG A 163 -7.92 16.30 14.05
N GLY A 164 -7.84 17.27 13.15
CA GLY A 164 -7.65 18.67 13.49
C GLY A 164 -8.13 19.59 12.37
N TYR A 165 -8.14 20.87 12.64
CA TYR A 165 -8.49 21.92 11.69
C TYR A 165 -7.61 23.15 11.94
N GLU A 166 -7.18 23.80 10.85
CA GLU A 166 -6.56 25.12 10.86
C GLU A 166 -5.26 25.21 11.70
N MET A 167 -4.26 24.44 11.29
CA MET A 167 -2.89 24.55 11.82
C MET A 167 -2.21 25.76 11.22
N ILE A 168 -1.49 26.51 12.04
CA ILE A 168 -0.49 27.49 11.63
C ILE A 168 0.87 26.96 12.06
N ALA A 169 1.67 26.49 11.11
CA ALA A 169 3.03 26.00 11.35
C ALA A 169 4.03 26.93 10.64
N ARG A 170 4.93 27.55 11.40
CA ARG A 170 5.90 28.50 10.83
C ARG A 170 7.22 28.57 11.55
N ASN A 171 8.28 28.94 10.78
CA ASN A 171 9.65 29.10 11.28
C ASN A 171 10.12 27.86 12.03
N LEU A 172 10.06 26.69 11.34
CA LEU A 172 10.47 25.40 11.90
C LEU A 172 11.74 24.90 11.25
N TYR A 173 12.60 24.27 12.03
CA TYR A 173 13.82 23.66 11.55
C TYR A 173 13.85 22.18 11.92
N PHE A 174 14.01 21.32 10.93
CA PHE A 174 14.12 19.87 11.07
C PHE A 174 15.47 19.41 10.57
N LYS A 175 16.17 18.56 11.34
CA LYS A 175 17.43 18.00 10.91
C LYS A 175 17.67 16.63 11.51
N THR A 176 18.19 15.69 10.73
CA THR A 176 18.79 14.48 11.28
C THR A 176 20.31 14.55 11.19
N LEU A 177 20.99 14.23 12.28
CA LEU A 177 22.46 14.09 12.37
C LEU A 177 22.83 12.61 12.39
N ILE A 178 21.85 11.74 12.55
CA ILE A 178 22.00 10.29 12.56
C ILE A 178 21.69 9.81 11.15
N HIS A 179 22.74 9.54 10.39
CA HIS A 179 22.61 8.95 9.07
C HIS A 179 22.14 7.49 9.21
N GLY A 180 21.18 7.09 8.39
CA GLY A 180 20.73 5.71 8.38
C GLY A 180 19.38 5.42 9.03
N LEU A 181 18.62 6.45 9.43
CA LEU A 181 17.23 6.27 9.86
C LEU A 181 16.31 6.06 8.64
N ALA A 182 16.06 4.80 8.30
CA ALA A 182 15.27 4.44 7.13
C ALA A 182 13.81 4.90 7.27
N GLY A 183 13.26 5.50 6.17
CA GLY A 183 11.84 5.84 6.08
C GLY A 183 11.37 6.98 6.97
N ASN A 184 12.27 7.75 7.60
CA ASN A 184 11.87 8.86 8.45
C ASN A 184 11.35 10.06 7.64
N VAL A 185 10.43 10.82 8.26
CA VAL A 185 9.77 11.98 7.67
C VAL A 185 9.99 13.20 8.57
N GLY A 186 10.44 14.32 8.00
CA GLY A 186 10.63 15.54 8.77
C GLY A 186 9.29 16.08 9.28
N LEU A 187 8.41 16.45 8.39
CA LEU A 187 7.06 16.91 8.71
C LEU A 187 6.02 16.03 8.00
N TYR A 188 5.22 15.33 8.79
CA TYR A 188 4.07 14.54 8.30
C TYR A 188 2.76 15.22 8.72
N THR A 189 1.79 15.30 7.81
CA THR A 189 0.43 15.74 8.16
C THR A 189 -0.62 14.97 7.36
N TYR A 190 -1.68 14.59 8.05
CA TYR A 190 -2.92 14.11 7.45
C TYR A 190 -3.98 15.22 7.39
N GLY A 191 -3.71 16.36 8.01
CA GLY A 191 -4.60 17.50 8.14
C GLY A 191 -4.87 18.26 6.84
N GLY A 192 -5.88 19.13 6.89
CA GLY A 192 -6.23 20.04 5.82
C GLY A 192 -6.51 21.45 6.32
N ASP A 193 -6.79 22.38 5.40
CA ASP A 193 -7.14 23.78 5.66
C ASP A 193 -6.08 24.54 6.51
N SER A 194 -4.81 24.21 6.34
CA SER A 194 -3.72 24.64 7.21
C SER A 194 -2.65 25.43 6.47
N HIS A 195 -1.86 26.22 7.20
CA HIS A 195 -0.80 27.07 6.69
C HIS A 195 0.57 26.62 7.20
N TYR A 196 1.48 26.31 6.28
CA TYR A 196 2.85 25.89 6.55
C TYR A 196 3.82 26.87 5.89
N THR A 197 4.60 27.57 6.67
CA THR A 197 5.41 28.70 6.17
C THR A 197 6.80 28.75 6.80
N ASP A 198 7.83 29.07 5.99
CA ASP A 198 9.21 29.27 6.48
C ASP A 198 9.76 28.03 7.21
N ILE A 199 9.70 26.87 6.56
CA ILE A 199 10.13 25.60 7.15
C ILE A 199 11.37 25.08 6.41
N VAL A 200 12.36 24.62 7.17
CA VAL A 200 13.57 23.99 6.63
C VAL A 200 13.68 22.56 7.13
N VAL A 201 13.83 21.61 6.19
CA VAL A 201 14.00 20.18 6.51
C VAL A 201 15.28 19.66 5.89
N VAL A 202 16.15 19.02 6.69
CA VAL A 202 17.48 18.58 6.27
C VAL A 202 17.70 17.11 6.62
N ASP A 203 18.17 16.33 5.65
CA ASP A 203 18.62 14.93 5.78
C ASP A 203 17.55 13.91 6.20
N TYR A 204 16.27 14.19 6.08
CA TYR A 204 15.23 13.19 6.23
C TYR A 204 15.02 12.40 4.93
N THR A 205 14.68 11.11 5.02
CA THR A 205 14.37 10.26 3.85
C THR A 205 13.18 10.83 3.07
N THR A 206 12.14 11.32 3.77
CA THR A 206 11.10 12.18 3.20
C THR A 206 11.10 13.50 3.95
N GLY A 207 11.30 14.61 3.25
CA GLY A 207 11.33 15.92 3.88
C GLY A 207 9.98 16.30 4.46
N VAL A 208 8.99 16.50 3.61
CA VAL A 208 7.61 16.76 4.01
C VAL A 208 6.66 15.79 3.34
N HIS A 209 5.64 15.32 4.06
CA HIS A 209 4.62 14.42 3.55
C HIS A 209 3.21 14.90 3.93
N PHE A 210 2.47 15.39 2.95
CA PHE A 210 1.07 15.77 3.05
C PHE A 210 0.20 14.62 2.55
N ALA A 211 -0.35 13.84 3.49
CA ALA A 211 -0.96 12.53 3.19
C ALA A 211 -2.49 12.55 3.12
N GLY A 212 -3.14 13.58 3.62
CA GLY A 212 -4.54 13.50 4.02
C GLY A 212 -5.53 14.38 3.28
N ARG A 213 -6.17 15.31 4.03
CA ARG A 213 -7.39 15.98 3.59
C ARG A 213 -7.19 17.08 2.55
N GLY A 214 -6.05 17.74 2.56
CA GLY A 214 -5.72 18.75 1.55
C GLY A 214 -6.20 20.17 1.84
N ALA A 215 -6.17 21.00 0.81
CA ALA A 215 -6.43 22.44 0.86
C ALA A 215 -5.43 23.25 1.72
N ASN A 216 -4.24 22.71 1.94
CA ASN A 216 -3.19 23.39 2.67
C ASN A 216 -2.47 24.45 1.81
N ARG A 217 -1.80 25.38 2.47
CA ARG A 217 -0.97 26.42 1.87
C ARG A 217 0.46 26.24 2.35
N LEU A 218 1.35 25.86 1.42
CA LEU A 218 2.76 25.64 1.67
C LEU A 218 3.55 26.80 1.07
N THR A 219 4.25 27.55 1.91
CA THR A 219 4.96 28.76 1.44
C THR A 219 6.40 28.78 1.96
N ARG A 220 7.36 28.96 1.06
CA ARG A 220 8.81 29.05 1.39
C ARG A 220 9.30 27.89 2.25
N ILE A 221 8.95 26.68 1.86
CA ILE A 221 9.49 25.46 2.47
C ILE A 221 10.74 25.02 1.71
N HIS A 222 11.84 24.86 2.42
CA HIS A 222 13.07 24.32 1.88
C HIS A 222 13.33 22.91 2.38
N VAL A 223 13.48 21.96 1.47
CA VAL A 223 13.85 20.59 1.80
C VAL A 223 15.18 20.26 1.14
N TRP A 224 16.16 19.88 1.95
CA TRP A 224 17.44 19.36 1.50
C TRP A 224 17.53 17.86 1.79
N GLY A 225 17.47 17.04 0.74
CA GLY A 225 17.50 15.57 0.83
C GLY A 225 18.90 14.95 0.91
N GLY A 226 19.95 15.76 0.88
CA GLY A 226 21.33 15.27 0.94
C GLY A 226 21.97 15.46 2.31
N PRO A 227 23.06 14.72 2.63
CA PRO A 227 23.75 14.84 3.91
C PRO A 227 24.46 16.19 4.05
N VAL A 228 24.44 16.76 5.25
CA VAL A 228 25.11 18.05 5.58
C VAL A 228 26.62 17.99 5.37
N LYS A 229 27.23 16.80 5.51
CA LYS A 229 28.64 16.58 5.19
C LYS A 229 28.72 15.55 4.08
N PRO A 230 29.45 15.83 2.97
CA PRO A 230 29.70 14.80 1.96
C PRO A 230 30.31 13.60 2.70
N LEU A 231 29.66 12.46 2.61
CA LEU A 231 30.28 11.19 2.93
C LEU A 231 31.50 11.05 2.02
N LYS A 232 32.60 10.45 2.53
CA LYS A 232 33.78 10.18 1.72
C LYS A 232 33.41 9.79 0.31
N ALA A 233 34.06 10.37 -0.67
CA ALA A 233 33.72 10.30 -2.08
C ALA A 233 33.13 8.95 -2.50
N GLY A 234 31.89 8.93 -2.91
CA GLY A 234 31.21 7.77 -3.52
C GLY A 234 30.16 7.06 -2.68
N ALA A 235 29.92 7.40 -1.41
CA ALA A 235 28.96 6.67 -0.59
C ALA A 235 27.89 7.60 0.00
N LEU A 236 26.79 7.78 -0.71
CA LEU A 236 25.52 8.12 -0.05
C LEU A 236 24.97 6.85 0.58
N PRO A 237 24.44 6.90 1.81
CA PRO A 237 23.63 5.82 2.33
C PRO A 237 22.55 5.46 1.30
N GLU A 238 22.34 4.17 1.06
CA GLU A 238 21.41 3.67 0.03
C GLU A 238 20.00 4.29 0.14
N MET A 239 19.57 4.62 1.35
CA MET A 239 18.30 5.29 1.65
C MET A 239 18.19 6.70 1.10
N LEU A 240 19.29 7.45 0.91
CA LEU A 240 19.24 8.78 0.30
C LEU A 240 19.04 8.68 -1.22
N GLN A 241 19.35 7.52 -1.83
CA GLN A 241 19.05 7.24 -3.24
C GLN A 241 17.56 7.16 -3.52
N SER A 242 16.72 6.98 -2.49
CA SER A 242 15.25 6.99 -2.57
C SER A 242 14.61 8.20 -1.88
N SER A 243 15.39 9.21 -1.51
CA SER A 243 14.88 10.38 -0.79
C SER A 243 13.86 11.18 -1.57
N VAL A 244 12.82 11.66 -0.88
CA VAL A 244 11.75 12.49 -1.44
C VAL A 244 11.72 13.83 -0.71
N CYS A 245 11.93 14.94 -1.42
CA CYS A 245 11.85 16.24 -0.76
C CYS A 245 10.41 16.58 -0.38
N PHE A 246 9.49 16.59 -1.33
CA PHE A 246 8.08 16.87 -1.11
C PHE A 246 7.23 15.70 -1.59
N ARG A 247 6.47 15.08 -0.69
CA ARG A 247 5.48 14.07 -0.99
C ARG A 247 4.09 14.62 -0.70
N ILE A 248 3.25 14.74 -1.74
CA ILE A 248 1.91 15.33 -1.69
C ILE A 248 0.93 14.27 -2.19
N ASP A 249 0.27 13.59 -1.27
CA ASP A 249 -0.76 12.58 -1.55
C ASP A 249 -2.18 13.11 -1.26
N SER A 250 -2.30 14.30 -0.65
CA SER A 250 -3.52 15.08 -0.42
C SER A 250 -3.99 15.78 -1.70
N SER A 251 -5.06 16.59 -1.65
CA SER A 251 -5.60 17.27 -2.84
C SER A 251 -5.92 18.74 -2.57
N GLY A 252 -5.73 19.58 -3.60
CA GLY A 252 -5.99 21.04 -3.52
C GLY A 252 -4.89 21.80 -2.80
N GLU A 253 -3.68 21.27 -2.75
CA GLU A 253 -2.54 21.93 -2.15
C GLU A 253 -2.03 23.07 -3.04
N ILE A 254 -1.63 24.17 -2.40
CA ILE A 254 -0.91 25.24 -3.08
C ILE A 254 0.48 25.37 -2.50
N LEU A 255 1.49 25.08 -3.32
CA LEU A 255 2.90 25.27 -3.03
C LEU A 255 3.36 26.59 -3.65
N ARG A 256 3.91 27.49 -2.84
CA ARG A 256 4.45 28.78 -3.30
C ARG A 256 5.87 28.98 -2.83
N ASP A 257 6.78 29.27 -3.76
CA ASP A 257 8.19 29.57 -3.46
C ASP A 257 8.88 28.47 -2.62
N CYS A 258 8.42 27.22 -2.76
CA CYS A 258 9.02 26.07 -2.12
C CYS A 258 10.18 25.56 -2.96
N TYR A 259 11.25 25.08 -2.31
CA TYR A 259 12.30 24.48 -3.10
C TYR A 259 12.87 23.17 -2.52
N ALA A 260 13.12 22.24 -3.45
CA ALA A 260 13.73 20.95 -3.20
C ALA A 260 15.19 21.02 -3.60
N ASP A 261 16.09 20.55 -2.73
CA ASP A 261 17.53 20.52 -2.94
C ASP A 261 18.07 19.11 -2.75
N THR A 262 18.72 18.60 -3.78
CA THR A 262 19.52 17.35 -3.71
C THR A 262 18.72 16.15 -3.17
N GLY A 263 17.48 15.96 -3.58
CA GLY A 263 16.68 14.75 -3.32
C GLY A 263 16.60 13.86 -4.56
N ALA A 264 16.50 12.55 -4.40
CA ALA A 264 16.29 11.62 -5.52
C ALA A 264 14.96 11.90 -6.22
N ILE A 265 13.92 12.30 -5.47
CA ILE A 265 12.68 12.85 -5.99
C ILE A 265 12.49 14.24 -5.40
N GLY A 266 12.37 15.27 -6.26
CA GLY A 266 12.13 16.63 -5.83
C GLY A 266 10.71 16.80 -5.29
N PHE A 267 9.71 16.63 -6.15
CA PHE A 267 8.31 16.73 -5.81
C PHE A 267 7.57 15.49 -6.33
N TRP A 268 7.00 14.72 -5.42
CA TRP A 268 6.14 13.59 -5.72
C TRP A 268 4.69 13.97 -5.40
N VAL A 269 3.92 14.29 -6.44
CA VAL A 269 2.62 14.94 -6.32
C VAL A 269 1.54 14.04 -6.88
N ASN A 270 0.65 13.56 -6.02
CA ASN A 270 -0.39 12.59 -6.35
C ASN A 270 -1.82 13.09 -6.12
N GLY A 271 -1.98 14.34 -5.73
CA GLY A 271 -3.28 14.93 -5.47
C GLY A 271 -4.02 15.39 -6.73
N TRP A 272 -5.28 15.77 -6.56
CA TRP A 272 -6.09 16.43 -7.57
C TRP A 272 -6.09 17.94 -7.33
N GLU A 273 -5.97 18.72 -8.40
CA GLU A 273 -5.98 20.18 -8.34
C GLU A 273 -4.80 20.81 -7.59
N GLU A 274 -3.64 20.15 -7.67
CA GLU A 274 -2.41 20.66 -7.08
C GLU A 274 -1.86 21.85 -7.87
N ARG A 275 -1.28 22.83 -7.18
CA ARG A 275 -0.73 24.03 -7.80
C ARG A 275 0.63 24.39 -7.23
N MET A 276 1.60 24.59 -8.10
CA MET A 276 2.96 25.02 -7.78
C MET A 276 3.25 26.37 -8.43
N TYR A 277 3.64 27.35 -7.63
CA TYR A 277 4.00 28.70 -8.08
C TYR A 277 5.39 29.08 -7.57
N GLY A 278 6.29 29.46 -8.48
CA GLY A 278 7.64 29.88 -8.12
C GLY A 278 8.49 28.80 -7.45
N CYS A 279 8.07 27.54 -7.49
CA CYS A 279 8.80 26.45 -6.88
C CYS A 279 10.05 26.11 -7.66
N SER A 280 11.08 25.56 -6.97
CA SER A 280 12.34 25.24 -7.62
C SER A 280 12.94 23.91 -7.14
N TYR A 281 13.79 23.34 -8.01
CA TYR A 281 14.62 22.19 -7.69
C TYR A 281 16.06 22.46 -8.08
N PHE A 282 16.98 22.09 -7.17
CA PHE A 282 18.42 22.10 -7.44
C PHE A 282 19.02 20.73 -7.08
N ASN A 283 20.07 20.37 -7.80
CA ASN A 283 20.90 19.23 -7.44
C ASN A 283 22.37 19.61 -7.47
N ASN A 284 23.08 19.23 -6.41
CA ASN A 284 24.51 19.41 -6.30
C ASN A 284 25.25 18.10 -6.67
N LYS A 285 26.09 18.15 -7.70
CA LYS A 285 26.88 17.00 -8.19
C LYS A 285 27.71 16.28 -7.12
N GLY A 286 28.07 16.96 -6.03
CA GLY A 286 28.95 16.39 -4.99
C GLY A 286 28.33 15.28 -4.13
N PHE A 287 27.03 15.01 -4.26
CA PHE A 287 26.32 14.09 -3.39
C PHE A 287 26.06 12.68 -3.97
N GLY A 288 26.41 12.44 -5.25
CA GLY A 288 26.45 11.08 -5.82
C GLY A 288 25.09 10.39 -5.98
N LEU A 289 23.98 11.14 -6.13
CA LEU A 289 22.68 10.58 -6.50
C LEU A 289 22.77 9.94 -7.90
N LYS A 290 22.33 8.69 -8.02
CA LYS A 290 22.40 7.90 -9.27
C LYS A 290 21.24 8.22 -10.19
N GLU A 291 20.04 8.36 -9.64
CA GLU A 291 18.83 8.67 -10.39
C GLU A 291 18.10 9.83 -9.72
N ILE A 292 17.61 10.75 -10.53
CA ILE A 292 16.86 11.91 -10.07
C ILE A 292 15.59 12.05 -10.87
N THR A 293 14.47 12.22 -10.20
CA THR A 293 13.20 12.63 -10.80
C THR A 293 12.74 13.93 -10.13
N ILE A 294 12.72 15.04 -10.86
CA ILE A 294 12.35 16.32 -10.26
C ILE A 294 10.87 16.38 -9.92
N LEU A 295 10.01 16.01 -10.87
CA LEU A 295 8.55 15.90 -10.66
C LEU A 295 8.09 14.49 -10.94
N ARG A 296 7.54 13.82 -9.93
CA ARG A 296 6.88 12.53 -10.05
C ARG A 296 5.39 12.69 -9.80
N GLN A 297 4.57 12.07 -10.65
CA GLN A 297 3.13 12.13 -10.52
C GLN A 297 2.52 10.78 -10.91
N ASP A 298 1.99 10.05 -9.93
CA ASP A 298 1.37 8.76 -10.21
C ASP A 298 -0.13 8.92 -10.55
N LYS A 299 -0.77 10.06 -10.19
CA LYS A 299 -2.18 10.39 -10.50
C LYS A 299 -2.46 11.88 -10.33
N GLY A 300 -3.68 12.29 -10.66
CA GLY A 300 -4.19 13.62 -10.36
C GLY A 300 -3.84 14.68 -11.41
N THR A 301 -4.02 15.94 -11.04
CA THR A 301 -3.74 17.10 -11.87
C THR A 301 -2.82 18.07 -11.15
N LEU A 302 -1.81 18.57 -11.85
CA LEU A 302 -0.82 19.50 -11.32
C LEU A 302 -0.67 20.70 -12.28
N TRP A 303 -0.74 21.90 -11.74
CA TRP A 303 -0.37 23.14 -12.43
C TRP A 303 0.98 23.63 -11.90
N CYS A 304 1.95 23.81 -12.80
CA CYS A 304 3.26 24.40 -12.50
C CYS A 304 3.39 25.73 -13.23
N ASP A 305 3.41 26.82 -12.48
CA ASP A 305 3.60 28.16 -13.04
C ASP A 305 4.82 28.85 -12.43
N SER A 306 5.62 29.52 -13.27
CA SER A 306 6.83 30.27 -12.87
C SER A 306 7.85 29.42 -12.08
N CYS A 307 7.86 28.10 -12.26
CA CYS A 307 8.77 27.18 -11.57
C CYS A 307 10.15 27.13 -12.26
N TYR A 308 11.20 26.92 -11.44
CA TYR A 308 12.58 26.84 -11.92
C TYR A 308 13.22 25.51 -11.50
N PHE A 309 13.48 24.61 -12.46
CA PHE A 309 14.06 23.31 -12.21
C PHE A 309 15.41 23.13 -12.89
N ARG A 310 16.45 22.80 -12.11
CA ARG A 310 17.80 22.61 -12.62
C ARG A 310 18.44 21.38 -11.99
N SER A 311 19.11 20.58 -12.81
CA SER A 311 20.00 19.52 -12.32
C SER A 311 21.33 19.56 -13.07
N ASN A 312 22.40 19.20 -12.35
CA ASN A 312 23.73 19.04 -12.92
C ASN A 312 24.08 17.56 -13.17
N THR A 313 23.12 16.65 -12.99
CA THR A 313 23.29 15.20 -13.19
C THR A 313 22.63 14.83 -14.53
N PRO A 314 23.39 14.21 -15.46
CA PRO A 314 22.87 13.90 -16.81
C PRO A 314 21.64 12.99 -16.82
N GLU A 315 21.53 12.06 -15.85
CA GLU A 315 20.46 11.06 -15.72
C GLU A 315 19.19 11.63 -15.07
N THR A 316 19.10 12.94 -14.92
CA THR A 316 17.92 13.56 -14.28
C THR A 316 16.72 13.59 -15.21
N LYS A 317 15.60 13.03 -14.73
CA LYS A 317 14.27 13.16 -15.35
C LYS A 317 13.56 14.41 -14.82
N LEU A 318 13.14 15.30 -15.72
CA LEU A 318 12.33 16.45 -15.32
C LEU A 318 10.97 16.00 -14.78
N TYR A 319 10.32 15.07 -15.47
CA TYR A 319 9.00 14.60 -15.14
C TYR A 319 8.87 13.09 -15.35
N SER A 320 8.20 12.43 -14.43
CA SER A 320 7.76 11.05 -14.53
C SER A 320 6.29 10.95 -14.10
N GLY A 321 5.40 10.78 -15.08
CA GLY A 321 3.95 10.69 -14.86
C GLY A 321 3.41 9.34 -15.24
N ALA A 322 2.48 8.80 -14.43
CA ALA A 322 1.72 7.60 -14.77
C ALA A 322 0.64 7.93 -15.83
N PRO A 323 0.12 6.92 -16.55
CA PRO A 323 -1.02 7.11 -17.45
C PRO A 323 -2.22 7.69 -16.68
N GLY A 324 -2.78 8.81 -17.21
CA GLY A 324 -3.89 9.52 -16.56
C GLY A 324 -3.49 10.67 -15.64
N ALA A 325 -2.24 10.78 -15.22
CA ALA A 325 -1.71 11.97 -14.57
C ALA A 325 -1.64 13.13 -15.57
N LYS A 326 -2.05 14.33 -15.13
CA LYS A 326 -2.08 15.52 -15.99
C LYS A 326 -1.24 16.62 -15.37
N ILE A 327 -0.32 17.17 -16.14
CA ILE A 327 0.45 18.35 -15.77
C ILE A 327 0.20 19.49 -16.77
N ASP A 328 -0.06 20.67 -16.23
CA ASP A 328 -0.09 21.94 -16.96
C ASP A 328 1.13 22.76 -16.54
N TRP A 329 2.00 23.06 -17.50
CA TRP A 329 3.26 23.75 -17.24
C TRP A 329 3.14 25.28 -17.16
N GLY A 330 1.95 25.82 -17.29
CA GLY A 330 1.77 27.27 -17.29
C GLY A 330 2.55 27.98 -18.41
N SER A 331 2.50 29.31 -18.44
CA SER A 331 3.12 30.11 -19.50
C SER A 331 4.60 30.48 -19.28
N GLN A 332 5.15 30.29 -18.09
CA GLN A 332 6.44 30.87 -17.68
C GLN A 332 7.37 29.93 -16.87
N GLY A 333 7.32 28.63 -17.11
CA GLY A 333 8.29 27.71 -16.49
C GLY A 333 9.69 27.88 -17.13
N ILE A 334 10.74 28.02 -16.31
CA ILE A 334 12.13 28.02 -16.75
C ILE A 334 12.78 26.67 -16.43
N PHE A 335 13.12 25.91 -17.45
CA PHE A 335 13.68 24.57 -17.34
C PHE A 335 15.02 24.45 -18.07
N PRO A 336 16.12 25.05 -17.55
CA PRO A 336 17.42 25.00 -18.21
C PRO A 336 17.90 23.55 -18.37
N GLY A 337 18.10 23.13 -19.63
CA GLY A 337 18.51 21.77 -19.96
C GLY A 337 17.39 20.73 -20.06
N PHE A 338 16.14 21.11 -19.74
CA PHE A 338 14.97 20.24 -19.87
C PHE A 338 13.96 20.79 -20.89
N ARG A 339 13.20 19.88 -21.48
CA ARG A 339 12.01 20.23 -22.29
C ARG A 339 10.76 19.85 -21.51
N ALA A 340 9.79 20.74 -21.41
CA ALA A 340 8.49 20.42 -20.83
C ALA A 340 7.79 19.37 -21.71
N PRO A 341 7.27 18.29 -21.13
CA PRO A 341 6.63 17.21 -21.91
C PRO A 341 5.42 17.69 -22.75
N ASN A 342 4.74 18.77 -22.32
CA ASN A 342 3.53 19.31 -22.94
C ASN A 342 3.66 20.81 -23.30
N GLY A 343 4.87 21.38 -23.30
CA GLY A 343 5.09 22.77 -23.73
C GLY A 343 4.91 22.93 -25.25
N PRO A 344 4.75 24.17 -25.77
CA PRO A 344 4.66 24.40 -27.22
C PRO A 344 5.90 23.84 -27.88
N VAL A 345 5.72 22.80 -28.69
CA VAL A 345 6.80 22.12 -29.43
C VAL A 345 7.43 23.13 -30.39
N PRO A 346 8.74 23.42 -30.28
CA PRO A 346 9.43 24.11 -31.39
C PRO A 346 9.33 23.23 -32.62
N LYS A 347 8.90 23.77 -33.73
CA LYS A 347 8.69 23.09 -35.03
C LYS A 347 9.97 22.57 -35.70
N THR A 348 10.99 22.13 -34.98
CA THR A 348 12.22 21.61 -35.56
C THR A 348 12.79 20.48 -34.72
N GLY A 349 12.63 19.25 -35.22
CA GLY A 349 13.22 18.02 -34.69
C GLY A 349 12.27 17.19 -33.80
N SER A 350 11.96 15.97 -34.23
CA SER A 350 11.24 15.00 -33.42
C SER A 350 11.94 14.79 -32.07
N PRO A 351 11.21 14.81 -30.91
CA PRO A 351 11.84 14.47 -29.64
C PRO A 351 12.34 13.03 -29.70
N VAL A 352 13.59 12.78 -29.33
CA VAL A 352 14.08 11.42 -29.12
C VAL A 352 13.32 10.88 -27.91
N GLU A 353 12.35 10.01 -28.16
CA GLU A 353 11.59 9.33 -27.12
C GLU A 353 12.57 8.53 -26.24
N GLN A 354 12.61 8.79 -24.94
CA GLN A 354 13.50 8.05 -24.01
C GLN A 354 13.12 6.57 -24.07
N PRO A 355 14.08 5.67 -24.21
CA PRO A 355 13.81 4.23 -24.22
C PRO A 355 13.16 3.78 -22.91
N ILE A 356 12.16 2.91 -23.04
CA ILE A 356 11.49 2.31 -21.88
C ILE A 356 12.33 1.12 -21.40
N ASP A 357 12.67 1.14 -20.11
CA ASP A 357 13.33 0.01 -19.45
C ASP A 357 12.37 -1.18 -19.32
N ILE A 358 12.85 -2.36 -19.79
CA ILE A 358 12.10 -3.62 -19.74
C ILE A 358 12.83 -4.73 -18.97
N ASP A 359 13.73 -4.38 -18.06
CA ASP A 359 14.50 -5.34 -17.22
C ASP A 359 13.63 -6.18 -16.30
N VAL A 360 12.42 -5.72 -15.97
CA VAL A 360 11.55 -6.40 -15.02
C VAL A 360 10.39 -7.08 -15.72
N GLY A 361 10.48 -8.39 -15.79
CA GLY A 361 9.36 -9.23 -16.11
C GLY A 361 9.05 -9.37 -17.60
N ARG A 362 8.13 -10.26 -17.89
CA ARG A 362 7.53 -10.43 -19.20
C ARG A 362 6.63 -9.26 -19.50
N GLN A 363 6.80 -8.66 -20.66
CA GLN A 363 6.02 -7.51 -21.14
C GLN A 363 4.70 -8.03 -21.72
N LEU A 364 3.62 -7.83 -20.98
CA LEU A 364 2.27 -8.32 -21.33
C LEU A 364 1.54 -7.32 -22.23
N PHE A 365 0.69 -7.79 -23.11
CA PHE A 365 -0.10 -6.97 -24.03
C PHE A 365 -1.41 -6.44 -23.42
N LEU A 366 -1.39 -6.09 -22.14
CA LEU A 366 -2.57 -5.65 -21.37
C LEU A 366 -3.06 -4.26 -21.76
N ASP A 367 -2.16 -3.40 -22.20
CA ASP A 367 -2.41 -2.02 -22.63
C ASP A 367 -1.46 -1.62 -23.77
N ASP A 368 -1.49 -0.35 -24.16
CA ASP A 368 -0.65 0.16 -25.24
C ASP A 368 0.52 1.05 -24.75
N VAL A 369 0.86 0.99 -23.46
CA VAL A 369 1.93 1.84 -22.87
C VAL A 369 3.27 1.67 -23.59
N LEU A 370 3.61 0.44 -24.00
CA LEU A 370 4.86 0.12 -24.69
C LEU A 370 4.81 0.38 -26.20
N PHE A 371 3.66 0.75 -26.79
CA PHE A 371 3.48 0.75 -28.24
C PHE A 371 3.44 2.16 -28.81
N ALA A 372 4.18 2.35 -29.89
CA ALA A 372 4.08 3.52 -30.77
C ALA A 372 2.93 3.33 -31.79
N LYS A 373 2.67 2.06 -32.18
CA LYS A 373 1.59 1.70 -33.11
C LYS A 373 1.07 0.32 -32.76
N ASN A 374 -0.25 0.14 -32.77
CA ASN A 374 -0.89 -1.16 -32.59
C ASN A 374 -2.12 -1.29 -33.52
N THR A 375 -2.10 -2.27 -34.42
CA THR A 375 -3.23 -2.65 -35.29
C THR A 375 -3.67 -4.10 -35.06
N MET A 376 -3.00 -4.83 -34.14
CA MET A 376 -3.41 -6.19 -33.80
C MET A 376 -4.68 -6.20 -32.97
N LYS A 377 -5.51 -7.21 -33.18
CA LYS A 377 -6.69 -7.49 -32.37
C LYS A 377 -6.25 -8.04 -31.00
N ARG A 378 -6.70 -7.38 -29.91
CA ARG A 378 -6.51 -7.85 -28.54
C ARG A 378 -7.65 -8.76 -28.12
N THR A 379 -7.33 -9.93 -27.57
CA THR A 379 -8.28 -10.92 -27.07
C THR A 379 -8.01 -11.22 -25.59
N TRP A 380 -9.01 -11.02 -24.74
CA TRP A 380 -8.93 -11.33 -23.32
C TRP A 380 -9.46 -12.75 -23.06
N HIS A 381 -8.73 -13.52 -22.26
CA HIS A 381 -9.04 -14.91 -21.98
C HIS A 381 -9.52 -15.08 -20.53
N LYS A 382 -10.23 -16.18 -20.30
CA LYS A 382 -10.62 -16.63 -18.96
C LYS A 382 -10.03 -18.02 -18.68
N PRO A 383 -9.76 -18.37 -17.43
CA PRO A 383 -9.29 -19.69 -17.06
C PRO A 383 -10.39 -20.75 -17.25
N VAL A 384 -9.95 -22.02 -17.28
CA VAL A 384 -10.81 -23.18 -17.39
C VAL A 384 -10.74 -23.96 -16.09
N ASP A 385 -11.87 -24.39 -15.57
CA ASP A 385 -11.92 -25.22 -14.36
C ASP A 385 -11.18 -26.56 -14.57
N ASP A 386 -10.37 -26.93 -13.57
CA ASP A 386 -9.68 -28.21 -13.59
C ASP A 386 -10.69 -29.35 -13.36
N PRO A 387 -10.62 -30.45 -14.14
CA PRO A 387 -11.54 -31.57 -14.00
C PRO A 387 -11.44 -32.33 -12.67
N ARG A 388 -10.37 -32.13 -11.90
CA ARG A 388 -10.18 -32.70 -10.56
C ARG A 388 -10.92 -31.95 -9.44
N ASN A 389 -11.55 -30.82 -9.77
CA ASN A 389 -12.30 -30.01 -8.78
C ASN A 389 -13.46 -30.77 -8.13
N PRO A 390 -13.74 -30.54 -6.82
CA PRO A 390 -12.97 -29.73 -5.90
C PRO A 390 -11.71 -30.45 -5.39
N VAL A 391 -10.57 -29.72 -5.27
CA VAL A 391 -9.29 -30.28 -4.83
C VAL A 391 -9.11 -30.28 -3.30
N LEU A 392 -9.87 -29.47 -2.57
CA LEU A 392 -9.99 -29.51 -1.12
C LEU A 392 -11.48 -29.39 -0.74
N LYS A 393 -11.99 -30.35 0.02
CA LYS A 393 -13.39 -30.41 0.46
C LYS A 393 -13.48 -30.86 1.92
N PRO A 394 -14.60 -30.64 2.62
CA PRO A 394 -14.76 -31.03 4.03
C PRO A 394 -14.67 -32.54 4.23
N GLU A 395 -13.59 -33.02 4.86
CA GLU A 395 -13.33 -34.45 5.12
C GLU A 395 -13.09 -34.76 6.61
N THR A 396 -12.40 -33.85 7.33
CA THR A 396 -12.12 -34.05 8.76
C THR A 396 -13.32 -33.68 9.65
N PRO A 397 -13.36 -34.12 10.92
CA PRO A 397 -14.39 -33.70 11.87
C PRO A 397 -14.47 -32.17 12.01
N LEU A 398 -13.32 -31.48 12.08
CA LEU A 398 -13.23 -30.03 12.14
C LEU A 398 -13.88 -29.39 10.91
N GLU A 399 -13.51 -29.83 9.72
CA GLU A 399 -14.04 -29.30 8.47
C GLU A 399 -15.54 -29.57 8.28
N LYS A 400 -16.05 -30.66 8.88
CA LYS A 400 -17.48 -31.02 8.89
C LYS A 400 -18.30 -30.24 9.91
N GLY A 401 -17.69 -29.32 10.65
CA GLY A 401 -18.35 -28.39 11.55
C GLY A 401 -18.18 -28.68 13.03
N GLY A 402 -17.37 -29.66 13.39
CA GLY A 402 -17.03 -30.00 14.76
C GLY A 402 -18.22 -30.42 15.61
N ALA A 403 -18.02 -30.45 16.95
CA ALA A 403 -19.07 -30.79 17.91
C ALA A 403 -20.25 -29.80 17.93
N GLU A 404 -20.03 -28.56 17.51
CA GLU A 404 -21.07 -27.52 17.47
C GLU A 404 -22.00 -27.63 16.28
N GLY A 405 -21.72 -28.54 15.33
CA GLY A 405 -22.53 -28.77 14.13
C GLY A 405 -22.62 -27.57 13.20
N ARG A 406 -21.51 -26.84 13.05
CA ARG A 406 -21.39 -25.74 12.09
C ARG A 406 -21.49 -26.26 10.66
N ASN A 407 -21.62 -25.36 9.70
CA ASN A 407 -21.67 -25.78 8.29
C ASN A 407 -20.34 -26.39 7.84
N PRO A 408 -20.39 -27.52 7.10
CA PRO A 408 -19.21 -28.11 6.49
C PRO A 408 -18.51 -27.12 5.56
N THR A 409 -17.20 -26.91 5.77
CA THR A 409 -16.40 -25.95 5.00
C THR A 409 -14.93 -26.32 5.00
N ALA A 410 -14.30 -26.27 3.80
CA ALA A 410 -12.85 -26.34 3.61
C ALA A 410 -12.47 -25.39 2.47
N VAL A 411 -12.40 -24.08 2.74
CA VAL A 411 -12.26 -23.05 1.70
C VAL A 411 -11.22 -22.01 2.07
N PRO A 412 -10.32 -21.61 1.15
CA PRO A 412 -9.34 -20.56 1.43
C PRO A 412 -10.01 -19.20 1.52
N HIS A 413 -10.76 -18.95 2.57
CA HIS A 413 -11.67 -17.84 2.72
C HIS A 413 -11.14 -16.50 2.21
N PHE A 414 -10.09 -15.95 2.75
CA PHE A 414 -9.19 -14.95 2.16
C PHE A 414 -7.76 -15.27 2.63
N GLY A 415 -7.59 -16.49 3.13
CA GLY A 415 -6.38 -16.96 3.74
C GLY A 415 -5.24 -17.15 2.77
N GLY A 416 -5.56 -17.58 1.57
CA GLY A 416 -4.59 -17.69 0.51
C GLY A 416 -3.97 -19.06 0.31
N VAL A 417 -3.52 -19.28 -0.91
CA VAL A 417 -2.68 -20.39 -1.32
C VAL A 417 -1.38 -19.82 -1.85
N TRP A 418 -0.26 -20.34 -1.34
CA TRP A 418 1.08 -19.87 -1.66
C TRP A 418 1.98 -21.06 -1.95
N TYR A 419 2.91 -20.91 -2.88
CA TYR A 419 4.03 -21.83 -3.01
C TYR A 419 5.22 -21.27 -2.23
N ASP A 420 5.71 -22.03 -1.24
CA ASP A 420 6.89 -21.67 -0.46
C ASP A 420 8.12 -22.41 -1.01
N GLY A 421 9.01 -21.70 -1.67
CA GLY A 421 10.24 -22.25 -2.22
C GLY A 421 11.25 -22.72 -1.18
N THR A 422 11.06 -22.41 0.12
CA THR A 422 11.98 -22.84 1.17
C THR A 422 11.84 -24.33 1.51
N ASP A 423 10.61 -24.83 1.52
CA ASP A 423 10.29 -26.24 1.79
C ASP A 423 9.67 -26.97 0.59
N HIS A 424 9.53 -26.27 -0.55
CA HIS A 424 8.96 -26.77 -1.79
C HIS A 424 7.53 -27.31 -1.67
N LEU A 425 6.70 -26.60 -0.87
CA LEU A 425 5.31 -26.97 -0.64
C LEU A 425 4.34 -25.87 -1.06
N TYR A 426 3.22 -26.30 -1.60
CA TYR A 426 2.02 -25.50 -1.63
C TYR A 426 1.46 -25.44 -0.23
N LYS A 427 1.14 -24.25 0.27
CA LYS A 427 0.59 -23.98 1.59
C LYS A 427 -0.79 -23.34 1.45
N CYS A 428 -1.80 -23.95 2.05
CA CYS A 428 -3.16 -23.44 2.05
C CYS A 428 -3.57 -23.03 3.45
N PHE A 429 -3.94 -21.74 3.59
CA PHE A 429 -4.52 -21.16 4.79
C PHE A 429 -6.03 -21.03 4.56
N TYR A 430 -6.85 -21.79 5.28
CA TYR A 430 -8.25 -21.95 4.94
C TYR A 430 -9.19 -21.99 6.15
N CYS A 431 -10.47 -21.79 5.90
CA CYS A 431 -11.55 -21.93 6.87
C CYS A 431 -11.97 -23.40 6.90
N ALA A 432 -11.82 -24.06 8.06
CA ALA A 432 -12.26 -25.43 8.31
C ALA A 432 -13.46 -25.41 9.24
N GLY A 433 -14.62 -25.92 8.80
CA GLY A 433 -15.87 -25.69 9.49
C GLY A 433 -16.23 -24.22 9.60
N TRP A 434 -17.38 -23.79 9.14
CA TRP A 434 -17.68 -22.35 9.05
C TRP A 434 -17.48 -21.62 10.38
N SER A 435 -16.50 -20.71 10.41
CA SER A 435 -16.15 -19.86 11.57
C SER A 435 -15.40 -20.55 12.72
N ASP A 436 -14.63 -21.61 12.47
CA ASP A 436 -13.89 -22.33 13.54
C ASP A 436 -12.46 -21.84 13.75
N GLY A 437 -11.92 -21.05 12.85
CA GLY A 437 -10.55 -20.55 12.93
C GLY A 437 -9.82 -20.67 11.60
N LEU A 438 -8.52 -20.46 11.60
CA LEU A 438 -7.66 -20.61 10.46
C LEU A 438 -6.96 -21.97 10.51
N ALA A 439 -7.28 -22.85 9.56
CA ALA A 439 -6.65 -24.14 9.39
C ALA A 439 -5.55 -24.09 8.33
N TYR A 440 -4.71 -25.12 8.29
CA TYR A 440 -3.55 -25.23 7.43
C TYR A 440 -3.51 -26.57 6.72
N ALA A 441 -3.23 -26.54 5.43
CA ALA A 441 -2.95 -27.75 4.65
C ALA A 441 -1.75 -27.52 3.73
N THR A 442 -1.07 -28.61 3.38
CA THR A 442 0.08 -28.60 2.46
C THR A 442 -0.16 -29.54 1.29
N SER A 443 0.53 -29.27 0.18
CA SER A 443 0.52 -30.15 -0.98
C SER A 443 1.86 -30.10 -1.69
N LYS A 444 2.28 -31.22 -2.26
CA LYS A 444 3.46 -31.31 -3.12
C LYS A 444 3.18 -30.94 -4.57
N ASP A 445 1.97 -31.18 -5.03
CA ASP A 445 1.54 -30.99 -6.42
C ASP A 445 0.51 -29.89 -6.63
N GLY A 446 -0.05 -29.36 -5.53
CA GLY A 446 -1.11 -28.35 -5.51
C GLY A 446 -2.53 -28.92 -5.71
N PHE A 447 -2.68 -30.24 -5.83
CA PHE A 447 -3.97 -30.92 -6.05
C PHE A 447 -4.37 -31.83 -4.88
N VAL A 448 -3.42 -32.61 -4.36
CA VAL A 448 -3.65 -33.49 -3.21
C VAL A 448 -3.16 -32.80 -1.94
N TRP A 449 -4.09 -32.58 -0.99
CA TRP A 449 -3.82 -31.78 0.20
C TRP A 449 -3.74 -32.63 1.46
N GLU A 450 -2.64 -32.50 2.20
CA GLU A 450 -2.39 -33.11 3.50
C GLU A 450 -2.78 -32.14 4.62
N ARG A 451 -3.40 -32.64 5.70
CA ARG A 451 -3.76 -31.88 6.90
C ARG A 451 -2.80 -32.28 8.01
N PRO A 452 -1.74 -31.52 8.27
CA PRO A 452 -0.80 -31.86 9.34
C PRO A 452 -1.47 -31.76 10.71
N LYS A 453 -1.13 -32.67 11.61
CA LYS A 453 -1.62 -32.68 13.00
C LYS A 453 -0.88 -31.60 13.78
N LEU A 454 -1.52 -30.46 14.03
CA LEU A 454 -0.89 -29.29 14.67
C LEU A 454 -1.36 -29.11 16.12
N GLN A 455 -2.54 -29.64 16.47
CA GLN A 455 -3.12 -29.55 17.79
C GLN A 455 -3.08 -30.89 18.56
N PRO A 456 -3.13 -30.91 19.90
CA PRO A 456 -3.14 -32.14 20.69
C PRO A 456 -4.29 -33.11 20.34
N ASN A 457 -5.44 -32.60 19.91
CA ASN A 457 -6.57 -33.40 19.42
C ASN A 457 -6.38 -33.95 17.99
N GLY A 458 -5.27 -33.62 17.34
CA GLY A 458 -4.94 -34.06 15.99
C GLY A 458 -5.47 -33.15 14.87
N ASP A 459 -6.08 -32.03 15.20
CA ASP A 459 -6.55 -31.06 14.21
C ASP A 459 -5.40 -30.27 13.58
N ASN A 460 -5.67 -29.72 12.39
CA ASN A 460 -4.75 -28.87 11.64
C ASN A 460 -5.05 -27.36 11.80
N LEU A 461 -5.64 -26.98 12.92
CA LEU A 461 -5.96 -25.59 13.27
C LEU A 461 -4.69 -24.84 13.68
N LEU A 462 -4.47 -23.63 13.11
CA LEU A 462 -3.35 -22.74 13.46
C LEU A 462 -3.70 -21.86 14.67
N PHE A 463 -4.89 -21.28 14.65
CA PHE A 463 -5.47 -20.51 15.75
C PHE A 463 -6.99 -20.45 15.62
N ASP A 464 -7.65 -20.40 16.77
CA ASP A 464 -9.11 -20.30 16.86
C ASP A 464 -9.62 -18.94 16.37
N ALA A 465 -10.86 -18.93 15.91
CA ALA A 465 -11.60 -17.67 15.78
C ALA A 465 -11.73 -17.03 17.19
N PRO A 466 -11.57 -15.71 17.30
CA PRO A 466 -11.89 -15.03 18.56
C PRO A 466 -13.31 -15.36 18.99
N ALA A 467 -13.52 -15.64 20.27
CA ALA A 467 -14.82 -16.02 20.82
C ALA A 467 -15.92 -15.01 20.42
N GLY A 468 -17.02 -15.51 19.87
CA GLY A 468 -18.12 -14.68 19.39
C GLY A 468 -17.96 -14.10 17.99
N VAL A 469 -16.92 -14.47 17.25
CA VAL A 469 -16.66 -14.01 15.88
C VAL A 469 -17.17 -15.05 14.90
N ALA A 470 -18.24 -14.69 14.17
CA ALA A 470 -18.86 -15.56 13.16
C ALA A 470 -18.21 -15.48 11.77
N ASP A 471 -17.21 -14.64 11.57
CA ASP A 471 -16.62 -14.42 10.23
C ASP A 471 -15.10 -14.29 10.32
N ILE A 472 -14.41 -15.27 9.76
CA ILE A 472 -12.95 -15.28 9.70
C ILE A 472 -12.54 -14.76 8.34
N THR A 473 -12.45 -13.47 8.22
CA THR A 473 -11.83 -12.83 7.07
C THR A 473 -10.34 -12.64 7.37
N THR A 474 -9.59 -13.73 7.25
CA THR A 474 -8.13 -13.69 7.41
C THR A 474 -7.47 -13.69 6.04
N SER A 475 -6.57 -12.75 5.82
CA SER A 475 -5.68 -12.69 4.67
C SER A 475 -4.27 -13.06 5.12
N VAL A 476 -3.65 -14.03 4.46
CA VAL A 476 -2.26 -14.42 4.71
C VAL A 476 -1.43 -14.11 3.48
N VAL A 477 -0.27 -13.52 3.69
CA VAL A 477 0.70 -13.20 2.63
C VAL A 477 2.06 -13.78 2.97
N LEU A 478 2.68 -14.41 2.00
CA LEU A 478 4.09 -14.82 2.04
C LEU A 478 4.97 -13.65 1.55
N ASP A 479 5.91 -13.26 2.38
CA ASP A 479 6.98 -12.32 2.08
C ASP A 479 8.32 -13.05 2.22
N PRO A 480 8.86 -13.62 1.15
CA PRO A 480 10.08 -14.43 1.22
C PRO A 480 11.32 -13.59 1.51
N ASP A 481 11.25 -12.29 1.27
CA ASP A 481 12.34 -11.33 1.43
C ASP A 481 12.26 -10.57 2.77
N ALA A 482 11.44 -11.04 3.71
CA ALA A 482 11.28 -10.45 5.03
C ALA A 482 12.61 -10.39 5.79
N LEU A 483 13.12 -9.18 6.01
CA LEU A 483 14.41 -8.94 6.68
C LEU A 483 14.40 -9.39 8.16
N ASP A 484 13.21 -9.44 8.77
CA ASP A 484 12.99 -9.89 10.15
C ASP A 484 12.86 -11.43 10.27
N GLY A 485 12.93 -12.16 9.16
CA GLY A 485 12.72 -13.60 9.09
C GLY A 485 11.26 -14.03 9.30
N LEU A 486 10.34 -13.10 9.54
CA LEU A 486 8.92 -13.37 9.74
C LEU A 486 8.18 -13.36 8.40
N ARG A 487 8.42 -14.38 7.59
CA ARG A 487 7.98 -14.44 6.18
C ARG A 487 6.47 -14.46 5.96
N PHE A 488 5.68 -14.95 6.90
CA PHE A 488 4.23 -14.97 6.79
C PHE A 488 3.61 -13.85 7.64
N LYS A 489 2.71 -13.09 7.02
CA LYS A 489 1.93 -12.02 7.64
C LYS A 489 0.45 -12.38 7.56
N ALA A 490 -0.25 -12.40 8.67
CA ALA A 490 -1.69 -12.60 8.71
C ALA A 490 -2.41 -11.35 9.20
N TYR A 491 -3.49 -11.01 8.53
CA TYR A 491 -4.38 -9.89 8.85
C TYR A 491 -5.80 -10.44 8.97
N ALA A 492 -6.44 -10.25 10.11
CA ALA A 492 -7.77 -10.71 10.36
C ALA A 492 -8.69 -9.59 10.85
N TYR A 493 -9.93 -9.57 10.33
CA TYR A 493 -10.99 -8.72 10.82
C TYR A 493 -11.63 -9.33 12.07
N VAL A 494 -11.81 -8.50 13.11
CA VAL A 494 -12.47 -8.90 14.36
C VAL A 494 -13.68 -7.99 14.59
N PRO A 495 -14.91 -8.52 14.51
CA PRO A 495 -16.11 -7.75 14.78
C PRO A 495 -16.32 -7.54 16.28
N HIS A 496 -16.57 -6.30 16.71
CA HIS A 496 -16.97 -5.91 18.05
C HIS A 496 -18.17 -4.95 18.03
N GLY A 497 -19.01 -5.06 17.00
CA GLY A 497 -20.10 -4.13 16.73
C GLY A 497 -19.68 -2.94 15.86
N PRO A 498 -20.62 -2.14 15.34
CA PRO A 498 -20.37 -1.20 14.24
C PRO A 498 -19.32 -0.11 14.49
N ARG A 499 -19.00 0.17 15.76
CA ARG A 499 -18.03 1.22 16.12
C ARG A 499 -16.70 0.67 16.67
N ALA A 500 -16.60 -0.62 16.96
CA ALA A 500 -15.45 -1.23 17.62
C ALA A 500 -14.73 -2.28 16.76
N ASN A 501 -15.16 -2.48 15.52
CA ASN A 501 -14.52 -3.38 14.57
C ASN A 501 -13.06 -2.98 14.35
N HIS A 502 -12.15 -3.93 14.41
CA HIS A 502 -10.73 -3.70 14.25
C HIS A 502 -10.05 -4.83 13.50
N ALA A 503 -8.82 -4.60 13.06
CA ALA A 503 -7.93 -5.64 12.58
C ALA A 503 -7.10 -6.22 13.71
N THR A 504 -6.74 -7.49 13.58
CA THR A 504 -5.61 -8.09 14.30
C THR A 504 -4.59 -8.59 13.29
N VAL A 505 -3.33 -8.51 13.65
CA VAL A 505 -2.24 -9.06 12.84
C VAL A 505 -1.42 -10.07 13.63
N ARG A 506 -0.86 -11.02 12.90
CA ARG A 506 0.10 -12.00 13.40
C ARG A 506 1.22 -12.13 12.38
N THR A 507 2.40 -12.54 12.83
CA THR A 507 3.55 -12.84 12.00
C THR A 507 4.06 -14.23 12.30
N SER A 508 4.68 -14.88 11.31
CA SER A 508 5.21 -16.23 11.44
C SER A 508 6.44 -16.43 10.54
N PRO A 509 7.47 -17.16 10.98
CA PRO A 509 8.60 -17.51 10.15
C PRO A 509 8.29 -18.61 9.12
N ASP A 510 7.33 -19.49 9.39
CA ASP A 510 7.08 -20.74 8.65
C ASP A 510 5.62 -20.95 8.21
N GLY A 511 4.70 -20.09 8.68
CA GLY A 511 3.26 -20.21 8.44
C GLY A 511 2.55 -21.14 9.43
N ILE A 512 3.27 -21.74 10.38
CA ILE A 512 2.74 -22.67 11.40
C ILE A 512 2.83 -22.04 12.79
N ARG A 513 3.97 -21.52 13.19
CA ARG A 513 4.20 -20.89 14.49
C ARG A 513 3.92 -19.39 14.39
N TRP A 514 2.81 -18.95 14.95
CA TRP A 514 2.34 -17.57 14.85
C TRP A 514 2.55 -16.80 16.14
N SER A 515 2.85 -15.53 16.02
CA SER A 515 2.88 -14.60 17.16
C SER A 515 1.51 -14.46 17.82
N ALA A 516 1.49 -13.96 19.05
CA ALA A 516 0.24 -13.50 19.65
C ALA A 516 -0.45 -12.44 18.77
N PRO A 517 -1.80 -12.35 18.77
CA PRO A 517 -2.51 -11.34 17.98
C PRO A 517 -2.23 -9.95 18.51
N VAL A 518 -1.88 -9.03 17.62
CA VAL A 518 -1.72 -7.62 17.95
C VAL A 518 -2.93 -6.86 17.39
N ARG A 519 -3.65 -6.15 18.25
CA ARG A 519 -4.80 -5.32 17.85
C ARG A 519 -4.33 -4.12 17.07
N MET A 520 -5.02 -3.84 15.96
CA MET A 520 -4.68 -2.80 15.00
C MET A 520 -5.84 -1.82 14.79
N GLY A 521 -5.73 -0.99 13.76
CA GLY A 521 -6.69 0.05 13.43
C GLY A 521 -8.08 -0.49 13.04
N LYS A 522 -9.04 0.43 12.92
CA LYS A 522 -10.42 0.12 12.54
C LYS A 522 -10.49 -0.38 11.10
N CYS A 523 -11.19 -1.49 10.87
CA CYS A 523 -11.43 -2.03 9.53
C CYS A 523 -12.84 -2.64 9.40
N GLY A 524 -13.20 -3.04 8.18
CA GLY A 524 -14.41 -3.84 7.89
C GLY A 524 -14.04 -5.26 7.50
N ASP A 525 -15.07 -6.12 7.38
CA ASP A 525 -14.94 -7.49 6.89
C ASP A 525 -14.41 -7.54 5.44
N ALA A 526 -14.00 -8.70 4.98
CA ALA A 526 -13.47 -8.92 3.63
C ALA A 526 -12.34 -7.95 3.22
N SER A 527 -11.60 -7.40 4.21
CA SER A 527 -10.38 -6.63 3.97
C SER A 527 -9.20 -7.56 3.77
N THR A 528 -8.28 -7.20 2.89
CA THR A 528 -7.12 -8.02 2.52
C THR A 528 -5.85 -7.19 2.46
N ILE A 529 -4.72 -7.86 2.45
CA ILE A 529 -3.39 -7.24 2.40
C ILE A 529 -2.60 -7.78 1.22
N PHE A 530 -1.63 -7.02 0.75
CA PHE A 530 -0.64 -7.45 -0.23
C PHE A 530 0.65 -6.65 -0.07
N TYR A 531 1.75 -7.20 -0.54
CA TYR A 531 3.00 -6.48 -0.70
C TYR A 531 3.14 -6.00 -2.14
N ASN A 532 3.46 -4.71 -2.32
CA ASN A 532 3.74 -4.12 -3.63
C ASN A 532 5.25 -3.92 -3.79
N PRO A 533 5.96 -4.83 -4.48
CA PRO A 533 7.41 -4.75 -4.61
C PRO A 533 7.89 -3.60 -5.49
N PHE A 534 7.04 -3.05 -6.37
CA PHE A 534 7.40 -1.92 -7.22
C PHE A 534 7.53 -0.61 -6.45
N THR A 535 6.81 -0.49 -5.32
CA THR A 535 6.88 0.67 -4.43
C THR A 535 7.48 0.34 -3.06
N ARG A 536 7.69 -0.95 -2.77
CA ARG A 536 8.13 -1.50 -1.48
C ARG A 536 7.18 -1.16 -0.33
N TYR A 537 5.87 -1.07 -0.62
CA TYR A 537 4.83 -0.80 0.38
C TYR A 537 3.92 -2.00 0.60
N TRP A 538 3.49 -2.15 1.84
CA TRP A 538 2.36 -2.98 2.21
C TRP A 538 1.08 -2.24 1.87
N GLY A 539 0.24 -2.84 1.04
CA GLY A 539 -1.07 -2.33 0.66
C GLY A 539 -2.18 -3.03 1.45
N PHE A 540 -3.18 -2.25 1.86
CA PHE A 540 -4.35 -2.73 2.59
C PHE A 540 -5.60 -2.41 1.77
N SER A 541 -6.24 -3.47 1.24
CA SER A 541 -7.52 -3.39 0.54
C SER A 541 -8.64 -3.46 1.56
N LEU A 542 -9.18 -2.30 1.95
CA LEU A 542 -10.12 -2.17 3.04
C LEU A 542 -11.56 -2.06 2.51
N ARG A 543 -12.51 -2.67 3.23
CA ARG A 543 -13.92 -2.48 2.92
C ARG A 543 -14.35 -1.06 3.24
N GLY A 544 -14.84 -0.36 2.21
CA GLY A 544 -15.60 0.88 2.33
C GLY A 544 -17.08 0.68 2.00
N TRP A 545 -17.86 1.73 2.22
CA TRP A 545 -19.29 1.76 1.92
C TRP A 545 -19.76 3.16 1.60
N ASN A 546 -20.62 3.29 0.58
CA ASN A 546 -21.45 4.48 0.40
C ASN A 546 -22.84 4.10 -0.19
N ASN A 547 -23.76 5.07 -0.22
CA ASN A 547 -25.14 4.78 -0.65
C ASN A 547 -25.28 4.50 -2.15
N ASP A 548 -24.38 5.00 -2.99
CA ASP A 548 -24.46 4.89 -4.45
C ASP A 548 -23.87 3.57 -4.94
N TYR A 549 -22.72 3.19 -4.42
CA TYR A 549 -21.97 2.01 -4.84
C TYR A 549 -22.24 0.78 -3.96
N GLY A 550 -22.79 0.97 -2.74
CA GLY A 550 -22.84 -0.07 -1.73
C GLY A 550 -21.41 -0.37 -1.21
N ARG A 551 -20.96 -1.63 -1.28
CA ARG A 551 -19.58 -2.02 -0.96
C ARG A 551 -18.62 -1.51 -2.01
N LEU A 552 -17.49 -0.96 -1.56
CA LEU A 552 -16.38 -0.48 -2.37
C LEU A 552 -15.05 -0.80 -1.66
N ARG A 553 -13.93 -0.47 -2.30
CA ARG A 553 -12.62 -0.62 -1.65
C ARG A 553 -12.00 0.73 -1.36
N GLU A 554 -11.40 0.82 -0.18
CA GLU A 554 -10.53 1.90 0.27
C GLU A 554 -9.11 1.34 0.39
N TYR A 555 -8.11 2.19 0.30
CA TYR A 555 -6.71 1.82 0.28
C TYR A 555 -5.93 2.55 1.36
N ALA A 556 -5.11 1.81 2.07
CA ALA A 556 -4.06 2.34 2.91
C ALA A 556 -2.74 1.66 2.53
N GLU A 557 -1.63 2.34 2.72
CA GLU A 557 -0.30 1.76 2.46
C GLU A 557 0.73 2.25 3.47
N ALA A 558 1.76 1.43 3.71
CA ALA A 558 2.92 1.78 4.51
C ALA A 558 4.12 0.93 4.08
N ASP A 559 5.32 1.41 4.37
CA ASP A 559 6.58 0.68 4.20
C ASP A 559 6.71 -0.50 5.16
N SER A 560 6.13 -0.41 6.35
CA SER A 560 6.07 -1.46 7.36
C SER A 560 4.68 -2.08 7.45
N PHE A 561 4.61 -3.42 7.49
CA PHE A 561 3.35 -4.14 7.66
C PHE A 561 2.63 -3.77 8.97
N LEU A 562 3.36 -3.74 10.09
CA LEU A 562 2.78 -3.48 11.40
C LEU A 562 2.30 -2.03 11.53
N ASP A 563 3.06 -1.08 11.00
CA ASP A 563 2.68 0.34 11.06
C ASP A 563 1.52 0.66 10.13
N GLY A 564 1.47 0.04 8.95
CA GLY A 564 0.33 0.13 8.07
C GLY A 564 -0.95 -0.38 8.72
N ALA A 565 -0.88 -1.53 9.39
CA ALA A 565 -2.01 -2.10 10.10
C ALA A 565 -2.49 -1.23 11.28
N LYS A 566 -1.59 -0.48 11.95
CA LYS A 566 -1.96 0.51 12.97
C LYS A 566 -2.69 1.72 12.37
N SER A 567 -2.27 2.16 11.20
CA SER A 567 -2.69 3.41 10.55
C SER A 567 -3.89 3.24 9.60
N LEU A 568 -4.73 2.21 9.75
CA LEU A 568 -5.86 1.91 8.84
C LEU A 568 -6.96 2.99 8.80
N SER A 569 -6.95 3.96 9.67
CA SER A 569 -7.82 5.15 9.59
C SER A 569 -7.40 6.11 8.47
N GLN A 570 -6.14 6.08 8.06
CA GLN A 570 -5.56 6.90 6.99
C GLN A 570 -5.74 6.20 5.64
N ARG A 571 -6.99 6.10 5.18
CA ARG A 571 -7.35 5.40 3.96
C ARG A 571 -7.96 6.33 2.93
N SER A 572 -7.58 6.11 1.69
CA SER A 572 -8.10 6.84 0.53
C SER A 572 -9.16 6.03 -0.20
N PRO A 573 -10.14 6.66 -0.82
CA PRO A 573 -11.00 5.98 -1.78
C PRO A 573 -10.16 5.35 -2.89
N TRP A 574 -10.48 4.10 -3.22
CA TRP A 574 -9.70 3.35 -4.20
C TRP A 574 -10.58 2.83 -5.35
N LEU A 575 -11.14 1.64 -5.20
CA LEU A 575 -11.97 1.04 -6.23
C LEU A 575 -13.45 1.31 -5.93
N ARG A 576 -14.07 2.21 -6.68
CA ARG A 576 -15.48 2.58 -6.49
C ARG A 576 -16.39 2.04 -7.59
N ASP A 577 -16.06 2.29 -8.85
CA ASP A 577 -16.94 2.04 -10.00
C ASP A 577 -16.49 0.85 -10.85
N VAL A 578 -16.09 -0.25 -10.22
CA VAL A 578 -15.68 -1.47 -10.93
C VAL A 578 -16.88 -2.14 -11.67
N VAL A 579 -18.10 -1.91 -11.18
CA VAL A 579 -19.32 -2.58 -11.63
C VAL A 579 -20.52 -1.64 -11.83
N GLY A 580 -20.29 -0.34 -11.90
CA GLY A 580 -21.36 0.65 -12.05
C GLY A 580 -22.13 0.93 -10.76
N GLY A 581 -21.87 0.19 -9.69
CA GLY A 581 -22.40 0.40 -8.35
C GLY A 581 -23.83 -0.08 -8.12
N ARG A 582 -24.22 -0.20 -6.84
CA ARG A 582 -25.49 -0.78 -6.37
C ARG A 582 -26.74 -0.11 -6.95
N LYS A 583 -26.75 1.22 -7.04
CA LYS A 583 -27.93 1.95 -7.54
C LYS A 583 -28.20 1.72 -9.02
N LYS A 584 -27.15 1.52 -9.83
CA LYS A 584 -27.29 1.34 -11.27
C LYS A 584 -27.51 -0.12 -11.68
N THR A 585 -26.74 -1.03 -11.10
CA THR A 585 -26.62 -2.42 -11.56
C THR A 585 -27.11 -3.45 -10.55
N GLY A 586 -27.32 -3.06 -9.29
CA GLY A 586 -27.50 -3.98 -8.17
C GLY A 586 -26.22 -4.64 -7.68
N GLU A 587 -25.12 -4.53 -8.43
CA GLU A 587 -23.85 -5.19 -8.14
C GLU A 587 -22.98 -4.36 -7.18
N GLN A 588 -22.15 -5.04 -6.38
CA GLN A 588 -21.29 -4.41 -5.38
C GLN A 588 -19.91 -5.07 -5.39
N LEU A 589 -18.87 -4.28 -5.17
CA LEU A 589 -17.49 -4.78 -5.02
C LEU A 589 -17.27 -5.36 -3.61
N TYR A 590 -17.39 -6.69 -3.49
CA TYR A 590 -17.37 -7.38 -2.21
C TYR A 590 -15.97 -7.50 -1.61
N ASN A 591 -14.97 -7.84 -2.42
CA ASN A 591 -13.57 -8.00 -2.03
C ASN A 591 -12.64 -7.71 -3.22
N PHE A 592 -11.37 -7.44 -2.93
CA PHE A 592 -10.35 -7.32 -3.96
C PHE A 592 -8.99 -7.80 -3.42
N ASN A 593 -8.44 -8.83 -4.05
CA ASN A 593 -7.09 -9.33 -3.80
C ASN A 593 -6.20 -8.99 -4.98
N CYS A 594 -4.95 -8.57 -4.69
CA CYS A 594 -3.97 -8.31 -5.73
C CYS A 594 -2.55 -8.73 -5.30
N VAL A 595 -1.72 -8.99 -6.28
CA VAL A 595 -0.29 -9.35 -6.13
C VAL A 595 0.50 -8.81 -7.32
N ALA A 596 1.83 -8.78 -7.20
CA ALA A 596 2.71 -8.54 -8.33
C ALA A 596 2.81 -9.79 -9.22
N TYR A 597 2.73 -9.59 -10.52
CA TYR A 597 2.98 -10.60 -11.54
C TYR A 597 3.79 -9.98 -12.67
N GLU A 598 4.95 -10.59 -12.99
CA GLU A 598 5.93 -10.05 -13.93
C GLU A 598 6.21 -8.55 -13.62
N GLY A 599 5.93 -7.63 -14.50
CA GLY A 599 6.16 -6.18 -14.30
C GLY A 599 4.90 -5.37 -13.93
N VAL A 600 3.79 -6.02 -13.50
CA VAL A 600 2.52 -5.34 -13.21
C VAL A 600 1.85 -5.89 -11.95
N LEU A 601 0.91 -5.15 -11.38
CA LEU A 601 -0.02 -5.68 -10.40
C LEU A 601 -1.20 -6.33 -11.13
N ILE A 602 -1.56 -7.55 -10.72
CA ILE A 602 -2.78 -8.23 -11.13
C ILE A 602 -3.70 -8.43 -9.94
N GLY A 603 -5.01 -8.51 -10.16
CA GLY A 603 -5.96 -8.71 -9.08
C GLY A 603 -7.25 -9.38 -9.51
N LEU A 604 -7.95 -9.92 -8.51
CA LEU A 604 -9.27 -10.50 -8.66
C LEU A 604 -10.27 -9.71 -7.81
N ALA A 605 -11.20 -9.04 -8.48
CA ALA A 605 -12.31 -8.33 -7.86
C ALA A 605 -13.48 -9.30 -7.69
N MET A 606 -13.86 -9.54 -6.43
CA MET A 606 -15.06 -10.31 -6.12
C MET A 606 -16.28 -9.41 -6.16
N VAL A 607 -17.17 -9.66 -7.08
CA VAL A 607 -18.41 -8.92 -7.29
C VAL A 607 -19.57 -9.72 -6.72
N MET A 608 -20.40 -9.09 -5.92
CA MET A 608 -21.68 -9.65 -5.46
C MET A 608 -22.81 -9.07 -6.30
N LYS A 609 -23.56 -9.95 -6.96
CA LYS A 609 -24.85 -9.60 -7.55
C LYS A 609 -25.92 -9.55 -6.45
N GLY A 610 -26.84 -8.59 -6.54
CA GLY A 610 -28.01 -8.63 -5.67
C GLY A 610 -28.85 -9.91 -5.88
N PRO A 611 -29.80 -10.20 -5.02
CA PRO A 611 -30.17 -9.49 -3.79
C PRO A 611 -29.15 -9.56 -2.65
N GLU A 612 -29.45 -8.87 -1.54
CA GLU A 612 -28.64 -8.89 -0.32
C GLU A 612 -28.67 -10.25 0.39
N ASN A 613 -27.78 -10.43 1.34
CA ASN A 613 -27.53 -11.70 2.03
C ASN A 613 -28.77 -12.39 2.61
N ASP A 614 -29.74 -11.61 3.11
CA ASP A 614 -30.99 -12.14 3.71
C ASP A 614 -31.83 -12.96 2.72
N HIS A 615 -31.78 -12.61 1.44
CA HIS A 615 -32.44 -13.39 0.40
C HIS A 615 -31.85 -14.80 0.29
N TRP A 616 -30.53 -14.89 0.22
CA TRP A 616 -29.81 -16.15 0.10
C TRP A 616 -29.92 -17.02 1.35
N ALA A 617 -29.92 -16.37 2.53
CA ALA A 617 -30.12 -17.04 3.78
C ALA A 617 -31.46 -17.74 3.89
N LYS A 618 -32.53 -17.09 3.42
CA LYS A 618 -33.89 -17.66 3.35
C LYS A 618 -34.01 -18.83 2.41
N LEU A 619 -33.16 -18.92 1.42
CA LEU A 619 -33.15 -20.03 0.45
C LEU A 619 -32.19 -21.16 0.86
N GLY A 620 -31.26 -20.92 1.79
CA GLY A 620 -30.18 -21.84 2.07
C GLY A 620 -29.20 -21.98 0.89
N GLU A 621 -29.19 -21.02 0.00
CA GLU A 621 -28.34 -20.98 -1.19
C GLU A 621 -27.16 -20.03 -1.05
N PRO A 622 -25.99 -20.36 -1.63
CA PRO A 622 -24.84 -19.46 -1.60
C PRO A 622 -25.11 -18.18 -2.42
N LYS A 623 -24.56 -17.07 -1.96
CA LYS A 623 -24.62 -15.76 -2.65
C LYS A 623 -24.19 -15.89 -4.10
N ASP A 624 -24.80 -15.11 -4.96
CA ASP A 624 -24.34 -14.99 -6.34
C ASP A 624 -23.16 -14.01 -6.38
N THR A 625 -21.97 -14.57 -6.51
CA THR A 625 -20.72 -13.82 -6.65
C THR A 625 -19.88 -14.37 -7.79
N TYR A 626 -19.08 -13.50 -8.38
CA TYR A 626 -18.16 -13.87 -9.44
C TYR A 626 -16.86 -13.04 -9.33
N LEU A 627 -15.82 -13.46 -10.04
CA LEU A 627 -14.53 -12.78 -10.07
C LEU A 627 -14.31 -12.08 -11.40
N LYS A 628 -13.82 -10.83 -11.33
CA LYS A 628 -13.28 -10.08 -12.48
C LYS A 628 -11.78 -10.01 -12.35
N PHE A 629 -11.08 -10.26 -13.45
CA PHE A 629 -9.66 -9.98 -13.54
C PHE A 629 -9.43 -8.49 -13.72
N GLY A 630 -8.40 -7.96 -13.06
CA GLY A 630 -7.94 -6.59 -13.24
C GLY A 630 -6.42 -6.49 -13.18
N PHE A 631 -5.88 -5.44 -13.75
CA PHE A 631 -4.46 -5.13 -13.68
C PHE A 631 -4.21 -3.64 -13.45
N SER A 632 -3.05 -3.30 -12.91
CA SER A 632 -2.61 -1.92 -12.69
C SER A 632 -1.09 -1.82 -12.81
N ARG A 633 -0.59 -0.73 -13.42
CA ARG A 633 0.84 -0.41 -13.44
C ARG A 633 1.28 0.52 -12.31
N ASN A 634 0.32 1.14 -11.61
CA ASN A 634 0.61 2.15 -10.61
C ASN A 634 -0.18 1.99 -9.30
N ARG A 635 -0.85 0.84 -9.08
CA ARG A 635 -1.73 0.51 -7.94
C ARG A 635 -3.00 1.36 -7.80
N TRP A 636 -3.11 2.48 -8.48
CA TRP A 636 -4.26 3.40 -8.37
C TRP A 636 -5.27 3.21 -9.50
N ASP A 637 -4.77 3.14 -10.73
CA ASP A 637 -5.60 2.99 -11.92
C ASP A 637 -5.69 1.51 -12.28
N TRP A 638 -6.86 0.95 -12.07
CA TRP A 638 -7.16 -0.46 -12.37
C TRP A 638 -8.04 -0.58 -13.59
N THR A 639 -7.63 -1.43 -14.52
CA THR A 639 -8.42 -1.81 -15.68
C THR A 639 -8.99 -3.20 -15.47
N PHE A 640 -10.30 -3.37 -15.68
CA PHE A 640 -11.03 -4.63 -15.53
C PHE A 640 -11.63 -5.06 -16.88
N PRO A 641 -10.86 -5.70 -17.75
CA PRO A 641 -11.33 -6.12 -19.06
C PRO A 641 -12.36 -7.26 -18.95
N ALA A 642 -13.27 -7.31 -19.92
CA ALA A 642 -14.14 -8.46 -20.08
C ALA A 642 -13.45 -9.52 -20.93
N PRO A 643 -13.53 -10.82 -20.57
CA PRO A 643 -13.07 -11.91 -21.44
C PRO A 643 -13.80 -11.94 -22.77
N GLU A 644 -13.21 -12.57 -23.78
CA GLU A 644 -13.85 -12.81 -25.07
C GLU A 644 -15.20 -13.56 -24.88
N GLY A 645 -16.23 -13.09 -25.54
CA GLY A 645 -17.60 -13.55 -25.31
C GLY A 645 -18.31 -12.95 -24.10
N GLY A 646 -17.64 -12.05 -23.37
CA GLY A 646 -18.16 -11.39 -22.17
C GLY A 646 -18.19 -12.28 -20.92
N GLY A 647 -18.85 -11.78 -19.88
CA GLY A 647 -19.04 -12.51 -18.62
C GLY A 647 -17.87 -12.41 -17.64
N PRO A 648 -17.92 -13.18 -16.56
CA PRO A 648 -16.93 -13.18 -15.50
C PRO A 648 -15.64 -13.93 -15.88
N PHE A 649 -14.56 -13.62 -15.16
CA PHE A 649 -13.30 -14.37 -15.25
C PHE A 649 -13.43 -15.76 -14.59
N ILE A 650 -14.01 -15.84 -13.38
CA ILE A 650 -14.42 -17.10 -12.70
C ILE A 650 -15.78 -16.88 -12.07
N ALA A 651 -16.70 -17.84 -12.20
CA ALA A 651 -18.04 -17.76 -11.62
C ALA A 651 -18.54 -19.11 -11.13
N GLY A 652 -19.52 -19.06 -10.22
CA GLY A 652 -20.28 -20.23 -9.85
C GLY A 652 -21.25 -20.68 -10.95
N THR A 653 -21.59 -21.97 -10.95
CA THR A 653 -22.48 -22.57 -11.95
C THR A 653 -23.94 -22.15 -11.79
N ARG A 654 -24.33 -21.70 -10.60
CA ARG A 654 -25.72 -21.42 -10.17
C ARG A 654 -26.67 -22.64 -10.30
N ARG A 655 -26.11 -23.84 -10.44
CA ARG A 655 -26.87 -25.09 -10.46
C ARG A 655 -26.79 -25.77 -9.10
N TYR A 656 -27.96 -26.10 -8.53
CA TYR A 656 -28.04 -26.82 -7.27
C TYR A 656 -27.43 -28.23 -7.42
N GLY A 657 -26.63 -28.61 -6.45
CA GLY A 657 -25.88 -29.87 -6.47
C GLY A 657 -24.43 -29.75 -6.96
N ASP A 658 -24.08 -28.68 -7.67
CA ASP A 658 -22.70 -28.42 -8.04
C ASP A 658 -21.93 -27.89 -6.81
N TRP A 659 -20.69 -28.36 -6.62
CA TRP A 659 -19.83 -27.94 -5.50
C TRP A 659 -19.55 -26.43 -5.52
N ASN A 660 -19.52 -25.82 -6.69
CA ASN A 660 -19.26 -24.40 -6.93
C ASN A 660 -20.52 -23.65 -7.36
N MET A 661 -21.65 -23.96 -6.75
CA MET A 661 -22.93 -23.29 -7.08
C MET A 661 -22.86 -21.77 -6.95
N GLY A 662 -22.16 -21.25 -5.94
CA GLY A 662 -22.03 -19.80 -5.74
C GLY A 662 -21.03 -19.43 -4.66
N TYR A 663 -21.08 -18.16 -4.23
CA TYR A 663 -20.20 -17.54 -3.26
C TYR A 663 -18.73 -17.78 -3.61
N VAL A 664 -18.42 -17.60 -4.91
CA VAL A 664 -17.07 -17.72 -5.46
C VAL A 664 -16.17 -16.65 -4.84
N ARG A 665 -15.01 -17.04 -4.33
CA ARG A 665 -14.08 -16.19 -3.58
C ARG A 665 -12.67 -16.30 -4.12
N PRO A 666 -11.93 -15.20 -4.25
CA PRO A 666 -10.52 -15.25 -4.58
C PRO A 666 -9.69 -15.61 -3.33
N ASN A 667 -8.45 -15.99 -3.54
CA ASN A 667 -7.47 -16.13 -2.48
C ASN A 667 -6.38 -15.04 -2.52
N SER A 668 -5.60 -14.86 -1.44
CA SER A 668 -4.60 -13.78 -1.33
C SER A 668 -3.46 -13.89 -2.34
N GLY A 669 -3.02 -15.07 -2.69
CA GLY A 669 -1.94 -15.29 -3.66
C GLY A 669 -2.36 -15.08 -5.12
N VAL A 670 -3.62 -14.85 -5.39
CA VAL A 670 -4.26 -14.68 -6.71
C VAL A 670 -4.05 -15.87 -7.62
N CYS A 671 -2.82 -16.13 -8.07
CA CYS A 671 -2.47 -17.33 -8.84
C CYS A 671 -1.04 -17.80 -8.52
N ILE A 672 -0.76 -19.07 -8.82
CA ILE A 672 0.57 -19.66 -8.76
C ILE A 672 1.04 -19.95 -10.19
N VAL A 673 2.30 -19.65 -10.48
CA VAL A 673 2.94 -19.95 -11.76
C VAL A 673 3.47 -21.38 -11.70
N ALA A 674 2.93 -22.28 -12.50
CA ALA A 674 3.31 -23.69 -12.53
C ALA A 674 3.67 -24.09 -13.97
N GLY A 675 4.96 -24.02 -14.32
CA GLY A 675 5.45 -24.26 -15.66
C GLY A 675 4.82 -23.34 -16.70
N ASP A 676 4.07 -23.93 -17.62
CA ASP A 676 3.42 -23.25 -18.73
C ASP A 676 2.00 -22.73 -18.41
N GLU A 677 1.57 -22.84 -17.15
CA GLU A 677 0.23 -22.46 -16.73
C GLU A 677 0.21 -21.58 -15.48
N LEU A 678 -0.88 -20.84 -15.31
CA LEU A 678 -1.29 -20.14 -14.10
C LEU A 678 -2.42 -20.94 -13.44
N ARG A 679 -2.30 -21.21 -12.13
CA ARG A 679 -3.30 -21.89 -11.32
C ARG A 679 -3.98 -20.88 -10.39
N PHE A 680 -5.27 -20.66 -10.64
CA PHE A 680 -6.11 -19.79 -9.80
C PHE A 680 -6.87 -20.67 -8.81
N TYR A 681 -6.44 -20.66 -7.55
CA TYR A 681 -7.19 -21.31 -6.47
C TYR A 681 -8.34 -20.41 -6.04
N TYR A 682 -9.54 -20.97 -5.95
CA TYR A 682 -10.71 -20.23 -5.53
C TYR A 682 -11.61 -21.05 -4.63
N GLY A 683 -12.30 -20.37 -3.69
CA GLY A 683 -13.32 -20.97 -2.85
C GLY A 683 -14.70 -20.84 -3.48
N ALA A 684 -15.56 -21.85 -3.28
CA ALA A 684 -16.97 -21.79 -3.66
C ALA A 684 -17.83 -22.67 -2.75
N PHE A 685 -19.14 -22.51 -2.81
CA PHE A 685 -20.08 -23.19 -1.92
C PHE A 685 -21.21 -23.84 -2.72
N ALA A 686 -21.60 -25.07 -2.31
CA ALA A 686 -22.77 -25.75 -2.85
C ALA A 686 -24.09 -25.29 -2.19
N GLY A 687 -24.01 -24.81 -0.94
CA GLY A 687 -25.17 -24.48 -0.14
C GLY A 687 -25.89 -25.71 0.46
N ASP A 688 -26.96 -25.45 1.19
CA ASP A 688 -27.84 -26.48 1.74
C ASP A 688 -29.25 -25.90 1.92
N ARG A 689 -30.16 -26.21 1.01
CA ARG A 689 -31.56 -25.71 1.00
C ARG A 689 -32.38 -26.22 2.19
N SER A 690 -31.93 -27.26 2.90
CA SER A 690 -32.60 -27.73 4.11
C SER A 690 -32.35 -26.85 5.33
N LYS A 691 -31.35 -25.98 5.25
CA LYS A 691 -30.88 -25.10 6.34
C LYS A 691 -31.14 -23.64 5.97
N THR A 692 -32.33 -23.17 6.24
CA THR A 692 -32.78 -21.79 6.02
C THR A 692 -32.78 -21.01 7.34
N GLY A 693 -32.79 -19.67 7.27
CA GLY A 693 -32.86 -18.83 8.47
C GLY A 693 -32.13 -17.51 8.34
N GLU A 694 -31.62 -16.99 9.45
CA GLU A 694 -30.90 -15.72 9.48
C GLU A 694 -29.49 -15.86 8.92
N GLN A 695 -29.03 -14.85 8.19
CA GLN A 695 -27.70 -14.84 7.57
C GLN A 695 -26.52 -14.90 8.56
N SER A 696 -26.73 -14.47 9.80
CA SER A 696 -25.69 -14.40 10.85
C SER A 696 -25.36 -15.74 11.49
N THR A 697 -26.15 -16.79 11.21
CA THR A 697 -25.92 -18.09 11.83
C THR A 697 -24.85 -18.90 11.13
N THR A 698 -23.99 -19.55 11.90
CA THR A 698 -22.96 -20.49 11.40
C THR A 698 -23.55 -21.78 10.83
N LYS A 699 -24.86 -22.01 11.04
CA LYS A 699 -25.61 -23.19 10.56
C LYS A 699 -26.54 -22.89 9.39
N ASN A 700 -26.51 -21.67 8.86
CA ASN A 700 -27.32 -21.30 7.70
C ASN A 700 -26.76 -21.91 6.41
N GLY A 701 -27.62 -22.52 5.60
CA GLY A 701 -27.24 -23.26 4.40
C GLY A 701 -26.52 -22.44 3.33
N MET A 702 -26.66 -21.12 3.31
CA MET A 702 -25.91 -20.28 2.37
C MET A 702 -24.37 -20.38 2.53
N TYR A 703 -23.89 -20.84 3.67
CA TYR A 703 -22.48 -21.05 4.01
C TYR A 703 -22.08 -22.52 4.10
N ALA A 704 -22.94 -23.43 3.66
CA ALA A 704 -22.68 -24.86 3.72
C ALA A 704 -21.90 -25.40 2.53
N ASN A 705 -21.16 -26.46 2.74
CA ASN A 705 -20.43 -27.23 1.75
C ASN A 705 -19.47 -26.36 0.92
N GLY A 706 -18.67 -25.54 1.65
CA GLY A 706 -17.60 -24.76 1.06
C GLY A 706 -16.41 -25.64 0.70
N ALA A 707 -15.86 -25.45 -0.49
CA ALA A 707 -14.73 -26.21 -1.00
C ALA A 707 -13.79 -25.33 -1.84
N MET A 708 -12.58 -25.82 -2.13
CA MET A 708 -11.61 -25.17 -2.99
C MET A 708 -11.47 -25.88 -4.34
N GLY A 709 -11.46 -25.11 -5.41
CA GLY A 709 -11.12 -25.57 -6.76
C GLY A 709 -9.97 -24.78 -7.36
N ILE A 710 -9.57 -25.22 -8.54
CA ILE A 710 -8.53 -24.61 -9.38
C ILE A 710 -9.13 -24.31 -10.74
N ALA A 711 -8.84 -23.12 -11.25
CA ALA A 711 -9.02 -22.80 -12.67
C ALA A 711 -7.65 -22.49 -13.28
N THR A 712 -7.38 -22.98 -14.49
CA THR A 712 -6.07 -22.87 -15.14
C THR A 712 -6.12 -21.96 -16.34
N LEU A 713 -5.03 -21.25 -16.57
CA LEU A 713 -4.83 -20.39 -17.73
C LEU A 713 -3.39 -20.58 -18.23
N ARG A 714 -3.16 -20.45 -19.54
CA ARG A 714 -1.82 -20.38 -20.09
C ARG A 714 -0.98 -19.33 -19.32
N ARG A 715 0.30 -19.55 -19.09
CA ARG A 715 1.21 -18.54 -18.54
C ARG A 715 1.14 -17.28 -19.40
N ASP A 716 1.02 -16.09 -18.77
CA ASP A 716 0.76 -14.79 -19.41
C ASP A 716 -0.57 -14.70 -20.19
N GLY A 717 -1.39 -15.73 -20.13
CA GLY A 717 -2.57 -15.94 -20.96
C GLY A 717 -3.77 -15.04 -20.67
N PHE A 718 -3.63 -14.00 -19.84
CA PHE A 718 -4.71 -13.02 -19.60
C PHE A 718 -5.18 -12.36 -20.89
N CYS A 719 -4.23 -12.09 -21.79
CA CYS A 719 -4.46 -11.41 -23.05
C CYS A 719 -3.53 -11.93 -24.15
N SER A 720 -4.01 -12.01 -25.37
CA SER A 720 -3.19 -12.18 -26.58
C SER A 720 -3.49 -11.12 -27.61
N VAL A 721 -2.52 -10.88 -28.51
CA VAL A 721 -2.67 -10.04 -29.69
C VAL A 721 -2.43 -10.87 -30.95
N GLN A 722 -3.19 -10.59 -32.03
CA GLN A 722 -3.12 -11.31 -33.29
C GLN A 722 -3.56 -10.48 -34.50
N ASP A 723 -3.20 -10.89 -35.70
CA ASP A 723 -3.64 -10.36 -36.98
C ASP A 723 -3.50 -8.84 -37.12
N GLY A 724 -2.30 -8.41 -37.49
CA GLY A 724 -1.93 -7.01 -37.65
C GLY A 724 -0.45 -6.79 -37.32
N GLU A 725 -0.12 -5.55 -36.93
CA GLU A 725 1.23 -5.13 -36.60
C GLU A 725 1.27 -4.33 -35.29
N ILE A 726 2.24 -4.61 -34.45
CA ILE A 726 2.63 -3.79 -33.31
C ILE A 726 4.05 -3.29 -33.53
N ARG A 727 4.25 -1.97 -33.36
CA ARG A 727 5.56 -1.35 -33.24
C ARG A 727 5.73 -0.80 -31.84
N THR A 728 6.75 -1.23 -31.11
CA THR A 728 7.03 -0.71 -29.77
C THR A 728 7.61 0.72 -29.88
N LYS A 729 7.50 1.45 -28.80
CA LYS A 729 8.37 2.59 -28.49
C LYS A 729 9.81 2.10 -28.37
N PRO A 730 10.81 2.98 -28.38
CA PRO A 730 12.17 2.57 -28.07
C PRO A 730 12.22 1.87 -26.72
N LEU A 731 12.86 0.70 -26.66
CA LEU A 731 13.04 -0.13 -25.48
C LEU A 731 14.53 -0.22 -25.14
N VAL A 732 14.85 -0.45 -23.89
CA VAL A 732 16.21 -0.73 -23.43
C VAL A 732 16.16 -1.75 -22.31
N PHE A 733 17.22 -2.53 -22.14
CA PHE A 733 17.41 -3.43 -21.02
C PHE A 733 18.89 -3.44 -20.62
N THR A 734 19.17 -3.84 -19.37
CA THR A 734 20.53 -3.91 -18.80
C THR A 734 20.95 -5.34 -18.49
N LYS A 735 20.00 -6.28 -18.36
CA LYS A 735 20.23 -7.66 -17.95
C LYS A 735 19.77 -8.66 -19.00
N GLY A 736 20.56 -9.71 -19.19
CA GLY A 736 20.32 -10.70 -20.23
C GLY A 736 20.97 -10.31 -21.56
N ASP A 737 20.82 -11.17 -22.56
CA ASP A 737 21.42 -11.03 -23.88
C ASP A 737 20.52 -11.59 -24.99
N ARG A 738 19.27 -11.95 -24.69
CA ARG A 738 18.34 -12.63 -25.63
C ARG A 738 16.93 -12.13 -25.51
N LEU A 739 16.23 -12.17 -26.66
CA LEU A 739 14.79 -11.95 -26.75
C LEU A 739 14.02 -13.26 -26.67
N TRP A 740 13.01 -13.30 -25.83
CA TRP A 740 12.10 -14.42 -25.61
C TRP A 740 10.66 -14.04 -25.87
N LEU A 741 9.84 -15.01 -26.28
CA LEU A 741 8.41 -14.86 -26.55
C LEU A 741 7.58 -15.95 -25.90
N ASN A 742 6.34 -15.58 -25.55
CA ASN A 742 5.24 -16.49 -25.33
C ASN A 742 4.29 -16.40 -26.53
N VAL A 743 4.25 -17.44 -27.36
CA VAL A 743 3.59 -17.42 -28.66
C VAL A 743 2.88 -18.73 -28.97
N ASP A 744 1.70 -18.65 -29.58
CA ASP A 744 1.01 -19.78 -30.22
C ASP A 744 0.83 -19.45 -31.71
N ALA A 745 1.71 -19.98 -32.53
CA ALA A 745 1.70 -19.89 -34.00
C ALA A 745 1.43 -21.24 -34.67
N ARG A 746 0.67 -22.14 -34.03
CA ARG A 746 0.18 -23.39 -34.67
C ARG A 746 -0.74 -23.07 -35.83
N LYS A 747 -1.43 -21.92 -35.77
CA LYS A 747 -2.16 -21.31 -36.88
C LYS A 747 -1.47 -20.04 -37.28
N GLY A 748 -1.28 -19.82 -38.56
CA GLY A 748 -0.69 -18.60 -39.09
C GLY A 748 0.82 -18.45 -38.85
N ALA A 749 1.29 -17.23 -38.77
CA ALA A 749 2.70 -16.91 -38.56
C ALA A 749 2.87 -15.58 -37.81
N LEU A 750 3.93 -15.49 -37.02
CA LEU A 750 4.40 -14.28 -36.38
C LEU A 750 5.79 -13.94 -36.94
N THR A 751 5.97 -12.72 -37.45
CA THR A 751 7.28 -12.17 -37.78
C THR A 751 7.71 -11.16 -36.72
N VAL A 752 8.92 -11.31 -36.22
CA VAL A 752 9.53 -10.39 -35.25
C VAL A 752 10.72 -9.74 -35.89
N ARG A 753 10.72 -8.39 -35.96
CA ARG A 753 11.87 -7.61 -36.41
C ARG A 753 12.41 -6.79 -35.25
N VAL A 754 13.74 -6.73 -35.19
CA VAL A 754 14.46 -5.90 -34.23
C VAL A 754 15.13 -4.78 -35.03
N GLU A 755 14.81 -3.54 -34.66
CA GLU A 755 15.28 -2.34 -35.34
C GLU A 755 16.06 -1.44 -34.39
N ARG A 756 17.16 -0.85 -34.84
CA ARG A 756 17.84 0.23 -34.10
C ARG A 756 17.06 1.54 -34.20
N GLN A 757 17.37 2.53 -33.37
CA GLN A 757 16.74 3.86 -33.43
C GLN A 757 16.86 4.53 -34.83
N SER A 758 17.86 4.18 -35.60
CA SER A 758 17.99 4.62 -36.99
C SER A 758 16.95 4.02 -37.95
N GLY A 759 16.10 3.11 -37.49
CA GLY A 759 15.15 2.36 -38.31
C GLY A 759 15.78 1.18 -39.07
N LYS A 760 17.10 0.96 -38.95
CA LYS A 760 17.78 -0.15 -39.60
C LYS A 760 17.46 -1.47 -38.89
N CYS A 761 16.88 -2.42 -39.63
CA CYS A 761 16.66 -3.78 -39.15
C CYS A 761 18.01 -4.49 -38.97
N PHE A 762 18.24 -5.12 -37.81
CA PHE A 762 19.42 -5.92 -37.54
C PHE A 762 19.10 -7.36 -37.17
N GLY A 763 17.83 -7.73 -37.09
CA GLY A 763 17.38 -9.10 -36.87
C GLY A 763 15.90 -9.28 -37.26
N GLU A 764 15.61 -10.36 -37.98
CA GLU A 764 14.24 -10.75 -38.31
C GLU A 764 14.10 -12.27 -38.17
N LYS A 765 12.97 -12.68 -37.52
CA LYS A 765 12.63 -14.10 -37.38
C LYS A 765 11.16 -14.30 -37.68
N ARG A 766 10.85 -15.27 -38.55
CA ARG A 766 9.48 -15.76 -38.79
C ARG A 766 9.24 -17.04 -38.00
N ILE A 767 8.12 -17.09 -37.30
CA ILE A 767 7.72 -18.14 -36.38
C ILE A 767 6.38 -18.71 -36.87
N SER A 768 6.29 -20.03 -37.07
CA SER A 768 5.07 -20.74 -37.49
C SER A 768 5.13 -22.21 -37.03
N GLY A 769 3.96 -22.87 -36.92
CA GLY A 769 3.86 -24.29 -36.57
C GLY A 769 4.28 -24.63 -35.15
N THR A 770 4.38 -23.66 -34.24
CA THR A 770 4.85 -23.86 -32.87
C THR A 770 3.89 -23.26 -31.84
N ASP A 771 3.90 -23.84 -30.65
CA ASP A 771 3.27 -23.31 -29.44
C ASP A 771 4.28 -23.39 -28.29
N SER A 772 4.69 -22.23 -27.76
CA SER A 772 5.70 -22.18 -26.71
C SER A 772 5.47 -20.98 -25.79
N THR A 773 5.54 -21.24 -24.49
CA THR A 773 5.50 -20.17 -23.47
C THR A 773 6.89 -19.55 -23.23
N ARG A 774 7.95 -20.10 -23.86
CA ARG A 774 9.34 -19.67 -23.72
C ARG A 774 10.11 -19.99 -25.03
N LEU A 775 9.88 -19.19 -26.07
CA LEU A 775 10.55 -19.33 -27.38
C LEU A 775 11.67 -18.30 -27.49
N GLU A 776 12.91 -18.76 -27.68
CA GLU A 776 14.03 -17.87 -27.96
C GLU A 776 13.94 -17.32 -29.40
N VAL A 777 14.05 -16.03 -29.54
CA VAL A 777 14.06 -15.32 -30.84
C VAL A 777 15.49 -15.18 -31.38
N GLY A 778 16.39 -14.64 -30.53
CA GLY A 778 17.79 -14.39 -30.90
C GLY A 778 18.48 -13.48 -29.89
N ALA A 779 19.76 -13.22 -30.13
CA ALA A 779 20.59 -12.39 -29.31
C ALA A 779 20.20 -10.89 -29.44
N LEU A 780 20.32 -10.17 -28.34
CA LEU A 780 20.18 -8.72 -28.24
C LEU A 780 21.37 -8.12 -27.47
N GLU A 781 21.69 -6.86 -27.79
CA GLU A 781 22.75 -6.11 -27.12
C GLU A 781 22.17 -5.26 -25.97
N ALA A 782 22.60 -5.55 -24.73
CA ALA A 782 22.20 -4.77 -23.56
C ALA A 782 22.67 -3.31 -23.63
N ASN A 783 22.00 -2.41 -22.91
CA ASN A 783 22.28 -0.97 -22.87
C ASN A 783 22.17 -0.26 -24.22
N THR A 784 21.64 -0.92 -25.25
CA THR A 784 21.46 -0.36 -26.58
C THR A 784 19.97 -0.22 -26.89
N PRO A 785 19.44 0.99 -27.13
CA PRO A 785 18.03 1.16 -27.47
C PRO A 785 17.65 0.48 -28.78
N PHE A 786 16.50 -0.20 -28.77
CA PHE A 786 15.94 -0.90 -29.93
C PHE A 786 14.41 -0.76 -29.97
N THR A 787 13.85 -1.09 -31.11
CA THR A 787 12.40 -1.16 -31.35
C THR A 787 12.05 -2.55 -31.85
N LEU A 788 10.97 -3.15 -31.32
CA LEU A 788 10.42 -4.39 -31.83
C LEU A 788 9.23 -4.10 -32.75
N VAL A 789 9.20 -4.84 -33.86
CA VAL A 789 8.03 -4.86 -34.75
C VAL A 789 7.54 -6.30 -34.84
N PHE A 790 6.32 -6.49 -34.37
CA PHE A 790 5.61 -7.76 -34.41
C PHE A 790 4.57 -7.69 -35.52
N ALA A 791 4.60 -8.63 -36.49
CA ALA A 791 3.58 -8.76 -37.52
C ALA A 791 2.97 -10.16 -37.46
N SER A 792 1.67 -10.27 -37.12
CA SER A 792 0.94 -11.53 -37.02
C SER A 792 -0.08 -11.67 -38.13
N THR A 793 -0.18 -12.87 -38.67
CA THR A 793 -1.14 -13.24 -39.72
C THR A 793 -1.72 -14.63 -39.47
N GLY A 794 -2.95 -14.87 -39.96
CA GLY A 794 -3.60 -16.17 -39.95
C GLY A 794 -3.89 -16.74 -38.57
N GLY A 795 -4.04 -15.86 -37.58
CA GLY A 795 -4.45 -16.23 -36.22
C GLY A 795 -3.31 -16.65 -35.28
N ALA A 796 -2.04 -16.34 -35.62
CA ALA A 796 -0.92 -16.53 -34.69
C ALA A 796 -1.08 -15.56 -33.52
N LYS A 797 -0.98 -16.08 -32.29
CA LYS A 797 -1.22 -15.31 -31.04
C LYS A 797 0.11 -15.04 -30.34
N LEU A 798 0.31 -13.79 -29.88
CA LEU A 798 1.43 -13.38 -29.06
C LEU A 798 0.89 -12.95 -27.68
N TYR A 799 1.46 -13.50 -26.60
CA TYR A 799 1.02 -13.29 -25.23
C TYR A 799 1.96 -12.38 -24.43
N SER A 800 3.26 -12.53 -24.62
CA SER A 800 4.28 -11.70 -23.96
C SER A 800 5.61 -11.74 -24.70
N PHE A 801 6.48 -10.78 -24.41
CA PHE A 801 7.88 -10.80 -24.77
C PHE A 801 8.74 -10.30 -23.59
N TRP A 802 10.01 -10.70 -23.54
CA TRP A 802 10.95 -10.24 -22.52
C TRP A 802 12.41 -10.41 -22.96
N THR A 803 13.29 -9.76 -22.23
CA THR A 803 14.73 -9.99 -22.34
C THR A 803 15.21 -10.85 -21.18
N GLY A 804 16.17 -11.72 -21.40
CA GLY A 804 16.69 -12.64 -20.37
C GLY A 804 17.99 -13.29 -20.82
N GLY A 805 18.60 -14.08 -19.93
CA GLY A 805 19.75 -14.93 -20.24
C GLY A 805 19.37 -16.20 -21.00
N ALA A 806 20.33 -17.12 -21.14
CA ALA A 806 20.14 -18.41 -21.80
C ALA A 806 19.10 -19.32 -21.11
N ASP A 807 18.82 -19.11 -19.84
CA ASP A 807 17.80 -19.81 -19.08
C ASP A 807 16.36 -19.30 -19.35
N GLY A 808 16.23 -18.18 -20.06
CA GLY A 808 14.94 -17.57 -20.40
C GLY A 808 14.17 -17.00 -19.22
N ARG A 809 14.84 -16.69 -18.10
CA ARG A 809 14.21 -16.03 -16.95
C ARG A 809 13.92 -14.57 -17.25
N SER A 810 12.79 -14.08 -16.75
CA SER A 810 12.31 -12.74 -17.05
C SER A 810 12.71 -11.69 -16.00
N GLY A 811 13.21 -12.10 -14.85
CA GLY A 811 13.43 -11.21 -13.70
C GLY A 811 12.16 -10.65 -13.08
N GLY A 812 10.99 -11.15 -13.47
CA GLY A 812 9.67 -10.68 -13.03
C GLY A 812 9.16 -11.32 -11.74
N TYR A 813 8.03 -10.85 -11.24
CA TYR A 813 7.39 -11.39 -10.05
C TYR A 813 6.47 -12.57 -10.39
N LEU A 814 6.40 -13.54 -9.48
CA LEU A 814 5.69 -14.82 -9.70
C LEU A 814 4.40 -14.93 -8.86
N ALA A 815 3.67 -13.83 -8.67
CA ALA A 815 2.38 -13.84 -7.97
C ALA A 815 2.42 -14.63 -6.64
N GLY A 816 1.62 -15.68 -6.47
CA GLY A 816 1.61 -16.57 -5.30
C GLY A 816 2.77 -17.56 -5.19
N GLY A 817 3.79 -17.41 -6.03
CA GLY A 817 4.96 -18.30 -6.06
C GLY A 817 5.02 -19.22 -7.26
N SER A 818 6.08 -20.04 -7.34
CA SER A 818 6.30 -20.99 -8.42
C SER A 818 7.13 -22.19 -7.95
N PRO A 819 6.76 -23.44 -8.32
CA PRO A 819 7.58 -24.62 -8.09
C PRO A 819 8.94 -24.59 -8.80
N GLU A 820 9.08 -23.78 -9.84
CA GLU A 820 10.30 -23.64 -10.64
C GLU A 820 11.26 -22.58 -10.07
N SER A 821 10.85 -21.83 -9.02
CA SER A 821 11.67 -20.77 -8.43
C SER A 821 11.62 -20.82 -6.89
N MET A 822 12.79 -20.67 -6.27
CA MET A 822 12.91 -20.51 -4.80
C MET A 822 12.45 -19.14 -4.31
N SER A 823 12.26 -18.18 -5.20
CA SER A 823 11.90 -16.79 -4.93
C SER A 823 10.51 -16.48 -5.49
N LEU A 824 9.84 -15.44 -4.96
CA LEU A 824 8.70 -14.82 -5.62
C LEU A 824 9.10 -13.97 -6.84
N ARG A 825 10.40 -13.94 -7.16
CA ARG A 825 10.95 -13.38 -8.42
C ARG A 825 11.55 -14.48 -9.27
N ASP A 826 11.47 -14.31 -10.57
CA ASP A 826 12.09 -15.18 -11.59
C ASP A 826 13.59 -14.88 -11.72
N VAL A 827 14.32 -14.93 -10.60
CA VAL A 827 15.76 -14.73 -10.50
C VAL A 827 16.41 -15.83 -9.67
N GLU A 828 17.70 -16.06 -9.87
CA GLU A 828 18.49 -16.87 -8.95
C GLU A 828 18.79 -16.05 -7.69
N ARG A 829 18.72 -16.69 -6.51
CA ARG A 829 19.17 -16.13 -5.23
C ARG A 829 20.64 -16.42 -5.01
#